data_afd6e631d4bac211f68f7da69215d4d5
#
_entry.id   afd6e631d4bac211f68f7da69215d4d5
#
_cell.length_a   1.000
_cell.length_b   1.000
_cell.length_c   1.000
_cell.angle_alpha   90.00
_cell.angle_beta   90.00
_cell.angle_gamma   90.00
#
_symmetry.space_group_name_H-M   'P 1'
#
loop_
_entity.id
_entity.type
_entity.pdbx_description
1 polymer ?
#
loop_
_entity_poly.entity_id
_entity_poly.type
_entity_poly.pdbx_seq_one_letter_code
_entity_poly.pdbx_strand_id
1 'polypeptide(L)'
;VITRHTVGNALVLHPRERISPEARTVALSVDPDPDNDIVILDLQHELPFDVWDTVATELRRQRLRRGIRLVVCGARPETGALAGQWLSDRLGRPVIAPFGRMIPGAAGLLFVHGTDLGGWVCYRRGRAPAWQSKRYPAPAWDGAATDHLTISSTCAVEPLPGGVWLRDSRDEATIAAHGGRLTSAMACLPHAMPVLVGCPGTAPLRLDDVARFWRGLAPQGREHARFIQYGPVALPDGEQFGQALAEVLGCAVRVFTGVPTGRPDDPAMFTVTADGGPGWQVFARELAYGPRTALGAAATPRILSHRAPAELGEPVGPGVYQYAHDAVVEVIPSGLWLRAPLPSRDADRIRAVPLDPAQARLVVDDPAPAVADRHRELAADLAARLDPATRGRTAVRPSSSVAPAREPAPPHGARRHAAVQALVPPVPAPPPVDLTVAGPVAAPVAPEVAVSAVTDAHAARPAVSRGDAPRPAVAGAAAAFSALAGAEAAFLGVAGAGGGGVTWASAPTMALPVHRPTVAPARFQRTPVDEARGVRPGPDLDEERAWFRRAFRRQIAALAADVARVLAAHPALPDGADALEYATAVRLYLTAAGDGVDQALRSAEPGGHVPFARCVAAGTRPLPVHSGVTYAAADLTRADLRRIAQRRVLTDWGFTNALAEPPADLPGDVEVLIWSATGRCTGALETGDGVPSRVLFLPGTAFAVLQVREPAAGAPGRLLLRELSAGDAAADGRARYDALALAALDRHVAGGAGPGTPVPPAAARRFVGVPGLR
;
A
#
# COMPACT_ATOMS: atom_id res chain seq x y z
N VAL A 1 18.17 -3.25 38.26
CA VAL A 1 19.31 -2.41 37.85
C VAL A 1 19.60 -2.69 36.38
N ILE A 2 19.56 -1.66 35.55
CA ILE A 2 19.92 -1.76 34.13
C ILE A 2 21.43 -1.55 34.00
N THR A 3 22.05 -2.39 33.16
CA THR A 3 23.46 -2.32 32.78
C THR A 3 23.55 -1.89 31.31
N ARG A 4 24.63 -1.22 30.94
CA ARG A 4 24.88 -0.76 29.58
C ARG A 4 26.16 -1.35 29.02
N HIS A 5 26.11 -1.72 27.73
CA HIS A 5 27.28 -2.15 26.96
C HIS A 5 27.21 -1.60 25.54
N THR A 6 28.36 -1.25 24.99
CA THR A 6 28.45 -0.94 23.55
C THR A 6 28.76 -2.24 22.81
N VAL A 7 27.91 -2.60 21.87
CA VAL A 7 28.06 -3.81 21.02
C VAL A 7 27.89 -3.38 19.57
N GLY A 8 28.90 -3.57 18.72
CA GLY A 8 28.87 -3.09 17.35
C GLY A 8 28.61 -1.58 17.27
N ASN A 9 27.59 -1.20 16.52
CA ASN A 9 27.17 0.20 16.32
C ASN A 9 26.13 0.68 17.33
N ALA A 10 25.76 -0.14 18.33
CA ALA A 10 24.65 0.15 19.22
C ALA A 10 25.05 0.18 20.70
N LEU A 11 24.34 1.02 21.47
CA LEU A 11 24.36 0.99 22.91
C LEU A 11 23.23 0.04 23.39
N VAL A 12 23.58 -1.05 24.04
CA VAL A 12 22.62 -2.02 24.58
C VAL A 12 22.39 -1.77 26.04
N LEU A 13 21.12 -1.56 26.40
CA LEU A 13 20.64 -1.46 27.79
C LEU A 13 19.89 -2.75 28.13
N HIS A 14 20.35 -3.46 29.15
CA HIS A 14 19.86 -4.77 29.52
C HIS A 14 19.83 -5.00 31.03
N PRO A 15 19.07 -5.98 31.55
CA PRO A 15 19.16 -6.41 32.96
C PRO A 15 20.56 -6.94 33.29
N ARG A 16 20.91 -6.99 34.59
CA ARG A 16 22.27 -7.31 35.07
C ARG A 16 22.87 -8.59 34.56
N GLU A 17 22.09 -9.60 34.21
CA GLU A 17 22.59 -10.93 34.04
C GLU A 17 23.29 -11.19 32.71
N ARG A 18 22.67 -10.88 31.59
CA ARG A 18 23.25 -11.05 30.21
C ARG A 18 22.48 -10.28 29.19
N ILE A 19 23.16 -9.92 28.09
CA ILE A 19 22.53 -9.47 26.84
C ILE A 19 21.92 -10.70 26.18
N SER A 20 20.65 -10.63 25.75
CA SER A 20 20.00 -11.72 25.01
C SER A 20 20.69 -11.98 23.68
N PRO A 21 20.68 -13.23 23.17
CA PRO A 21 21.21 -13.54 21.85
C PRO A 21 20.58 -12.70 20.74
N GLU A 22 19.27 -12.41 20.83
CA GLU A 22 18.55 -11.57 19.89
C GLU A 22 19.10 -10.14 19.88
N ALA A 23 19.16 -9.47 21.02
CA ALA A 23 19.68 -8.10 21.14
C ALA A 23 21.14 -8.01 20.70
N ARG A 24 21.96 -9.01 21.01
CA ARG A 24 23.35 -9.09 20.57
C ARG A 24 23.47 -9.23 19.06
N THR A 25 22.66 -10.10 18.45
CA THR A 25 22.64 -10.29 16.99
C THR A 25 22.24 -9.00 16.28
N VAL A 26 21.17 -8.33 16.74
CA VAL A 26 20.73 -7.06 16.19
C VAL A 26 21.82 -5.99 16.34
N ALA A 27 22.46 -5.89 17.51
CA ALA A 27 23.52 -4.90 17.76
C ALA A 27 24.73 -5.07 16.85
N LEU A 28 25.10 -6.31 16.53
CA LEU A 28 26.24 -6.61 15.65
C LEU A 28 25.91 -6.46 14.17
N SER A 29 24.65 -6.61 13.78
CA SER A 29 24.21 -6.60 12.38
C SER A 29 23.67 -5.25 11.90
N VAL A 30 23.16 -4.39 12.80
CA VAL A 30 22.54 -3.12 12.41
C VAL A 30 23.56 -2.14 11.84
N ASP A 31 23.19 -1.50 10.71
CA ASP A 31 24.00 -0.46 10.12
C ASP A 31 24.03 0.81 10.99
N PRO A 32 25.15 1.56 11.00
CA PRO A 32 25.26 2.79 11.76
C PRO A 32 24.26 3.84 11.25
N ASP A 33 23.60 4.55 12.18
CA ASP A 33 22.74 5.68 11.83
C ASP A 33 23.56 6.98 11.79
N PRO A 34 23.64 7.68 10.63
CA PRO A 34 24.41 8.90 10.52
C PRO A 34 23.91 10.04 11.39
N ASP A 35 22.61 10.06 11.69
CA ASP A 35 21.92 11.15 12.38
C ASP A 35 21.55 10.85 13.84
N ASN A 36 21.50 9.55 14.21
CA ASN A 36 21.03 9.14 15.53
C ASN A 36 21.97 8.11 16.17
N ASP A 37 21.99 8.09 17.48
CA ASP A 37 22.63 7.03 18.25
C ASP A 37 21.67 5.84 18.35
N ILE A 38 22.12 4.63 17.98
CA ILE A 38 21.31 3.43 18.08
C ILE A 38 21.32 2.93 19.52
N VAL A 39 20.15 2.82 20.12
CA VAL A 39 19.95 2.31 21.48
C VAL A 39 19.06 1.09 21.42
N ILE A 40 19.57 -0.06 21.87
CA ILE A 40 18.82 -1.30 21.96
C ILE A 40 18.39 -1.51 23.42
N LEU A 41 17.10 -1.63 23.62
CA LEU A 41 16.52 -2.05 24.89
C LEU A 41 16.28 -3.56 24.84
N ASP A 42 17.04 -4.30 25.61
CA ASP A 42 16.91 -5.74 25.75
C ASP A 42 16.00 -6.05 26.95
N LEU A 43 14.69 -6.09 26.70
CA LEU A 43 13.65 -6.20 27.70
C LEU A 43 12.89 -7.51 27.53
N GLN A 44 13.27 -8.51 28.29
CA GLN A 44 12.68 -9.86 28.19
C GLN A 44 11.27 -9.98 28.79
N HIS A 45 10.80 -8.99 29.57
CA HIS A 45 9.50 -9.02 30.27
C HIS A 45 8.90 -7.61 30.36
N GLU A 46 7.63 -7.51 30.76
CA GLU A 46 7.00 -6.23 31.06
C GLU A 46 7.76 -5.51 32.18
N LEU A 47 8.26 -4.33 31.87
CA LEU A 47 8.99 -3.54 32.85
C LEU A 47 8.02 -2.67 33.67
N PRO A 48 8.23 -2.62 34.99
CA PRO A 48 7.60 -1.63 35.84
C PRO A 48 7.98 -0.19 35.40
N PHE A 49 7.13 0.78 35.69
CA PHE A 49 7.34 2.16 35.24
C PHE A 49 8.65 2.79 35.76
N ASP A 50 9.15 2.37 36.94
CA ASP A 50 10.41 2.82 37.52
C ASP A 50 11.66 2.45 36.68
N VAL A 51 11.57 1.44 35.88
CA VAL A 51 12.67 1.04 34.97
C VAL A 51 12.90 2.08 33.89
N TRP A 52 11.85 2.73 33.41
CA TRP A 52 11.96 3.79 32.39
C TRP A 52 12.72 5.01 32.91
N ASP A 53 12.55 5.41 34.16
CA ASP A 53 13.36 6.48 34.78
C ASP A 53 14.83 6.07 34.88
N THR A 54 15.12 4.81 35.11
CA THR A 54 16.49 4.27 35.10
C THR A 54 17.08 4.31 33.69
N VAL A 55 16.34 3.88 32.65
CA VAL A 55 16.73 4.00 31.23
C VAL A 55 17.05 5.45 30.88
N ALA A 56 16.16 6.39 31.19
CA ALA A 56 16.37 7.79 30.91
C ALA A 56 17.60 8.36 31.64
N THR A 57 17.86 7.90 32.86
CA THR A 57 19.02 8.31 33.64
C THR A 57 20.32 7.80 33.04
N GLU A 58 20.36 6.56 32.59
CA GLU A 58 21.52 5.99 31.92
C GLU A 58 21.79 6.68 30.56
N LEU A 59 20.74 7.00 29.80
CA LEU A 59 20.86 7.74 28.53
C LEU A 59 21.32 9.21 28.74
N ARG A 60 20.94 9.87 29.85
CA ARG A 60 21.44 11.21 30.17
C ARG A 60 22.92 11.24 30.54
N ARG A 61 23.41 10.18 31.16
CA ARG A 61 24.84 10.05 31.50
C ARG A 61 25.73 9.89 30.26
N GLN A 62 25.15 9.47 29.14
CA GLN A 62 25.84 9.45 27.86
C GLN A 62 25.84 10.87 27.25
N ARG A 63 26.98 11.31 26.75
CA ARG A 63 27.09 12.54 25.94
C ARG A 63 26.58 12.30 24.51
N LEU A 64 25.37 11.74 24.40
CA LEU A 64 24.70 11.58 23.13
C LEU A 64 24.40 12.99 22.57
N ARG A 65 24.98 13.32 21.43
CA ARG A 65 24.78 14.64 20.79
C ARG A 65 23.73 14.63 19.71
N ARG A 66 23.32 13.43 19.28
CA ARG A 66 22.39 13.19 18.19
C ARG A 66 21.01 12.79 18.73
N GLY A 67 20.04 12.58 17.82
CA GLY A 67 18.80 11.89 18.15
C GLY A 67 19.07 10.45 18.57
N ILE A 68 18.05 9.74 18.95
CA ILE A 68 18.11 8.34 19.36
C ILE A 68 17.24 7.51 18.42
N ARG A 69 17.82 6.45 17.82
CA ARG A 69 17.04 5.37 17.22
C ARG A 69 16.91 4.24 18.22
N LEU A 70 15.67 4.06 18.69
CA LEU A 70 15.35 3.09 19.74
C LEU A 70 14.92 1.76 19.12
N VAL A 71 15.62 0.71 19.43
CA VAL A 71 15.30 -0.68 19.05
C VAL A 71 14.90 -1.43 20.31
N VAL A 72 13.75 -2.11 20.31
CA VAL A 72 13.23 -2.80 21.48
C VAL A 72 13.15 -4.29 21.18
N CYS A 73 13.94 -5.09 21.88
CA CYS A 73 13.96 -6.55 21.78
C CYS A 73 13.17 -7.19 22.94
N GLY A 74 12.45 -8.27 22.67
CA GLY A 74 11.74 -9.06 23.68
C GLY A 74 10.51 -8.41 24.30
N ALA A 75 10.11 -7.20 23.88
CA ALA A 75 8.97 -6.48 24.42
C ALA A 75 7.74 -6.57 23.50
N ARG A 76 6.58 -6.13 24.01
CA ARG A 76 5.35 -6.02 23.20
C ARG A 76 5.48 -4.95 22.12
N PRO A 77 4.77 -5.10 20.97
CA PRO A 77 4.85 -4.14 19.87
C PRO A 77 4.57 -2.68 20.26
N GLU A 78 3.70 -2.44 21.22
CA GLU A 78 3.28 -1.11 21.68
C GLU A 78 4.36 -0.43 22.54
N THR A 79 5.25 -1.21 23.16
CA THR A 79 6.28 -0.71 24.09
C THR A 79 7.22 0.27 23.39
N GLY A 80 7.57 0.03 22.13
CA GLY A 80 8.47 0.91 21.36
C GLY A 80 7.92 2.31 21.21
N ALA A 81 6.65 2.44 20.88
CA ALA A 81 6.00 3.72 20.68
C ALA A 81 5.86 4.54 21.99
N LEU A 82 5.39 3.88 23.06
CA LEU A 82 5.27 4.51 24.38
C LEU A 82 6.62 4.97 24.91
N ALA A 83 7.64 4.11 24.78
CA ALA A 83 9.01 4.43 25.15
C ALA A 83 9.56 5.61 24.34
N GLY A 84 9.27 5.65 23.03
CA GLY A 84 9.73 6.70 22.13
C GLY A 84 9.22 8.08 22.54
N GLN A 85 7.92 8.23 22.76
CA GLN A 85 7.32 9.49 23.19
C GLN A 85 7.85 9.88 24.58
N TRP A 86 7.77 8.97 25.56
CA TRP A 86 8.17 9.24 26.93
C TRP A 86 9.66 9.63 27.03
N LEU A 87 10.55 8.90 26.34
CA LEU A 87 11.98 9.22 26.31
C LEU A 87 12.25 10.57 25.63
N SER A 88 11.54 10.87 24.53
CA SER A 88 11.68 12.16 23.85
C SER A 88 11.33 13.33 24.79
N ASP A 89 10.22 13.22 25.51
CA ASP A 89 9.78 14.24 26.46
C ASP A 89 10.75 14.39 27.65
N ARG A 90 11.25 13.26 28.16
CA ARG A 90 12.15 13.21 29.32
C ARG A 90 13.56 13.65 29.01
N LEU A 91 14.07 13.35 27.80
CA LEU A 91 15.43 13.69 27.37
C LEU A 91 15.53 15.03 26.63
N GLY A 92 14.41 15.56 26.13
CA GLY A 92 14.38 16.75 25.29
C GLY A 92 15.05 16.55 23.92
N ARG A 93 15.08 15.30 23.42
CA ARG A 93 15.75 14.91 22.16
C ARG A 93 14.80 14.18 21.22
N PRO A 94 15.04 14.22 19.89
CA PRO A 94 14.31 13.37 18.98
C PRO A 94 14.58 11.90 19.29
N VAL A 95 13.52 11.09 19.37
CA VAL A 95 13.60 9.64 19.52
C VAL A 95 12.82 9.00 18.37
N ILE A 96 13.48 8.16 17.60
CA ILE A 96 12.87 7.37 16.54
C ILE A 96 12.65 5.97 17.11
N ALA A 97 11.41 5.53 17.18
CA ALA A 97 11.07 4.24 17.75
C ALA A 97 10.07 3.48 16.88
N PRO A 98 10.04 2.13 16.94
CA PRO A 98 9.12 1.34 16.15
C PRO A 98 7.69 1.48 16.67
N PHE A 99 6.76 1.73 15.79
CA PHE A 99 5.33 1.60 16.02
C PHE A 99 4.84 0.33 15.32
N GLY A 100 4.76 -0.76 16.02
CA GLY A 100 4.47 -2.09 15.51
C GLY A 100 5.52 -3.13 15.92
N ARG A 101 5.36 -4.35 15.41
CA ARG A 101 6.31 -5.44 15.68
C ARG A 101 7.56 -5.28 14.83
N MET A 102 8.71 -5.10 15.45
CA MET A 102 9.98 -5.11 14.77
C MET A 102 10.38 -6.54 14.36
N ILE A 103 10.80 -6.71 13.13
CA ILE A 103 11.27 -7.98 12.56
C ILE A 103 12.65 -7.75 11.96
N PRO A 104 13.69 -8.43 12.43
CA PRO A 104 14.99 -8.42 11.79
C PRO A 104 14.91 -9.07 10.39
N GLY A 105 15.40 -8.38 9.37
CA GLY A 105 15.56 -8.89 8.02
C GLY A 105 17.00 -9.30 7.72
N ALA A 106 17.28 -9.61 6.45
CA ALA A 106 18.63 -9.93 6.01
C ALA A 106 19.59 -8.74 6.19
N ALA A 107 20.87 -9.05 6.43
CA ALA A 107 21.97 -8.10 6.50
C ALA A 107 21.77 -6.89 7.46
N GLY A 108 21.11 -7.12 8.61
CA GLY A 108 20.92 -6.07 9.63
C GLY A 108 19.76 -5.11 9.38
N LEU A 109 18.97 -5.33 8.35
CA LEU A 109 17.75 -4.59 8.11
C LEU A 109 16.78 -4.77 9.28
N LEU A 110 16.16 -3.68 9.71
CA LEU A 110 15.09 -3.68 10.70
C LEU A 110 13.77 -3.25 10.04
N PHE A 111 12.81 -4.15 10.01
CA PHE A 111 11.48 -3.94 9.41
C PHE A 111 10.43 -3.85 10.51
N VAL A 112 9.55 -2.84 10.45
CA VAL A 112 8.44 -2.73 11.39
C VAL A 112 7.16 -3.22 10.73
N HIS A 113 6.73 -4.41 11.14
CA HIS A 113 5.45 -5.00 10.74
C HIS A 113 4.33 -4.43 11.60
N GLY A 114 3.25 -4.00 10.98
CA GLY A 114 2.07 -3.44 11.64
C GLY A 114 1.03 -3.05 10.64
N THR A 115 -0.14 -2.65 11.12
CA THR A 115 -1.23 -2.08 10.32
C THR A 115 -0.82 -0.71 9.73
N ASP A 116 -1.71 -0.07 9.00
CA ASP A 116 -1.53 1.10 8.11
C ASP A 116 -0.63 2.26 8.62
N LEU A 117 -0.40 2.34 9.92
CA LEU A 117 0.50 3.32 10.55
C LEU A 117 1.79 2.69 11.12
N GLY A 118 1.97 1.39 10.99
CA GLY A 118 3.15 0.69 11.50
C GLY A 118 4.41 1.16 10.77
N GLY A 119 5.49 1.45 11.53
CA GLY A 119 6.75 1.92 10.97
C GLY A 119 7.67 2.53 12.02
N TRP A 120 8.75 3.10 11.57
CA TRP A 120 9.62 3.94 12.37
C TRP A 120 9.02 5.33 12.50
N VAL A 121 8.79 5.79 13.73
CA VAL A 121 8.14 7.06 14.05
C VAL A 121 9.10 7.93 14.84
N CYS A 122 9.24 9.19 14.45
CA CYS A 122 10.04 10.19 15.13
C CYS A 122 9.18 10.96 16.15
N TYR A 123 9.55 10.86 17.41
CA TYR A 123 8.94 11.55 18.54
C TYR A 123 9.80 12.76 18.91
N ARG A 124 9.16 13.90 19.11
CA ARG A 124 9.79 15.15 19.58
C ARG A 124 8.91 15.79 20.64
N ARG A 125 9.56 16.30 21.70
CA ARG A 125 8.86 16.99 22.78
C ARG A 125 7.97 18.12 22.25
N GLY A 126 6.70 18.11 22.63
CA GLY A 126 5.72 19.11 22.23
C GLY A 126 5.38 19.15 20.73
N ARG A 127 5.71 18.10 19.98
CA ARG A 127 5.33 17.96 18.57
C ARG A 127 4.62 16.63 18.35
N ALA A 128 3.74 16.65 17.38
CA ALA A 128 3.10 15.43 16.89
C ALA A 128 4.14 14.41 16.41
N PRO A 129 3.95 13.11 16.69
CA PRO A 129 4.77 12.05 16.14
C PRO A 129 4.76 12.07 14.60
N ALA A 130 5.93 11.92 13.98
CA ALA A 130 6.08 11.93 12.52
C ALA A 130 6.55 10.57 12.04
N TRP A 131 5.76 9.95 11.16
CA TRP A 131 6.16 8.72 10.49
C TRP A 131 7.39 8.95 9.61
N GLN A 132 8.33 8.01 9.57
CA GLN A 132 9.55 8.13 8.78
C GLN A 132 9.66 7.07 7.69
N SER A 133 9.56 5.80 8.07
CA SER A 133 9.80 4.68 7.17
C SER A 133 9.22 3.37 7.73
N LYS A 134 9.09 2.37 6.89
CA LYS A 134 8.77 0.99 7.30
C LYS A 134 10.02 0.21 7.65
N ARG A 135 11.13 0.57 7.01
CA ARG A 135 12.42 -0.13 7.07
C ARG A 135 13.53 0.77 7.56
N TYR A 136 14.52 0.17 8.19
CA TYR A 136 15.78 0.85 8.51
C TYR A 136 16.97 -0.09 8.20
N PRO A 137 17.92 0.37 7.34
CA PRO A 137 17.92 1.60 6.55
C PRO A 137 16.72 1.68 5.58
N ALA A 138 16.22 2.90 5.32
CA ALA A 138 15.08 3.08 4.44
C ALA A 138 15.52 3.09 2.96
N PRO A 139 15.02 2.16 2.12
CA PRO A 139 15.27 2.20 0.68
C PRO A 139 14.49 3.33 -0.01
N ALA A 140 14.90 3.75 -1.20
CA ALA A 140 14.26 4.83 -1.95
C ALA A 140 12.76 4.58 -2.25
N TRP A 141 12.36 3.32 -2.31
CA TRP A 141 11.01 2.85 -2.59
C TRP A 141 10.17 2.56 -1.33
N ASP A 142 10.69 2.80 -0.12
CA ASP A 142 10.04 2.39 1.13
C ASP A 142 8.58 2.84 1.22
N GLY A 143 8.29 4.09 0.86
CA GLY A 143 6.94 4.65 0.87
C GLY A 143 5.94 4.01 -0.10
N ALA A 144 6.43 3.25 -1.09
CA ALA A 144 5.57 2.55 -2.06
C ALA A 144 5.16 1.13 -1.62
N ALA A 145 5.71 0.64 -0.49
CA ALA A 145 5.57 -0.74 -0.03
C ALA A 145 5.31 -0.81 1.48
N THR A 146 4.32 -0.05 1.95
CA THR A 146 4.04 0.13 3.39
C THR A 146 2.90 -0.74 3.89
N ASP A 147 1.89 -1.03 3.04
CA ASP A 147 0.60 -1.52 3.51
C ASP A 147 0.27 -2.91 2.99
N HIS A 148 -0.48 -3.66 3.80
CA HIS A 148 -1.16 -4.86 3.35
C HIS A 148 -2.38 -4.46 2.53
N LEU A 149 -2.48 -4.95 1.30
CA LEU A 149 -3.59 -4.63 0.41
C LEU A 149 -4.30 -5.92 -0.01
N THR A 150 -5.62 -5.91 0.00
CA THR A 150 -6.42 -6.95 -0.66
C THR A 150 -6.73 -6.51 -2.08
N ILE A 151 -6.15 -7.19 -3.07
CA ILE A 151 -6.33 -6.89 -4.49
C ILE A 151 -7.60 -7.53 -5.04
N SER A 152 -7.88 -8.77 -4.63
CA SER A 152 -9.07 -9.53 -5.00
C SER A 152 -9.42 -10.53 -3.89
N SER A 153 -10.47 -11.31 -4.07
CA SER A 153 -10.83 -12.40 -3.14
C SER A 153 -9.77 -13.50 -3.04
N THR A 154 -8.83 -13.54 -3.98
CA THR A 154 -7.77 -14.57 -4.06
C THR A 154 -6.36 -14.02 -4.05
N CYS A 155 -6.17 -12.71 -4.04
CA CYS A 155 -4.85 -12.08 -4.06
C CYS A 155 -4.72 -10.99 -3.02
N ALA A 156 -3.68 -11.07 -2.20
CA ALA A 156 -3.26 -10.06 -1.25
C ALA A 156 -1.83 -9.60 -1.56
N VAL A 157 -1.53 -8.37 -1.15
CA VAL A 157 -0.17 -7.78 -1.17
C VAL A 157 0.33 -7.70 0.25
N GLU A 158 1.51 -8.24 0.49
CA GLU A 158 2.17 -8.23 1.79
C GLU A 158 3.52 -7.51 1.70
N PRO A 159 3.75 -6.44 2.50
CA PRO A 159 5.06 -5.81 2.59
C PRO A 159 6.04 -6.77 3.29
N LEU A 160 7.19 -6.97 2.67
CA LEU A 160 8.29 -7.76 3.23
C LEU A 160 9.47 -6.86 3.57
N PRO A 161 10.42 -7.30 4.42
CA PRO A 161 11.65 -6.54 4.67
C PRO A 161 12.37 -6.11 3.39
N GLY A 162 12.54 -7.01 2.43
CA GLY A 162 13.27 -6.73 1.18
C GLY A 162 12.41 -6.35 -0.03
N GLY A 163 11.08 -6.18 0.09
CA GLY A 163 10.22 -5.89 -1.06
C GLY A 163 8.74 -5.98 -0.77
N VAL A 164 7.98 -6.45 -1.75
CA VAL A 164 6.52 -6.70 -1.67
C VAL A 164 6.21 -8.07 -2.24
N TRP A 165 5.20 -8.74 -1.70
CA TRP A 165 4.77 -10.05 -2.13
C TRP A 165 3.28 -10.07 -2.50
N LEU A 166 2.99 -10.35 -3.77
CA LEU A 166 1.65 -10.65 -4.26
C LEU A 166 1.43 -12.15 -4.09
N ARG A 167 0.51 -12.54 -3.22
CA ARG A 167 0.31 -13.92 -2.80
C ARG A 167 -1.16 -14.33 -2.83
N ASP A 168 -1.39 -15.63 -2.90
CA ASP A 168 -2.72 -16.19 -2.67
C ASP A 168 -3.19 -15.85 -1.24
N SER A 169 -4.47 -15.62 -1.04
CA SER A 169 -5.07 -15.27 0.26
C SER A 169 -5.74 -16.46 0.95
N ARG A 170 -5.68 -17.67 0.39
CA ARG A 170 -6.47 -18.83 0.82
C ARG A 170 -5.69 -19.88 1.61
N ASP A 171 -4.43 -20.11 1.29
CA ASP A 171 -3.59 -21.13 1.95
C ASP A 171 -2.57 -20.45 2.89
N GLU A 172 -3.04 -20.08 4.08
CA GLU A 172 -2.25 -19.33 5.06
C GLU A 172 -1.07 -20.15 5.62
N ALA A 173 -1.20 -21.46 5.74
CA ALA A 173 -0.12 -22.30 6.29
C ALA A 173 1.09 -22.37 5.35
N THR A 174 0.87 -22.63 4.07
CA THR A 174 1.91 -22.60 3.03
C THR A 174 2.54 -21.22 2.92
N ILE A 175 1.71 -20.16 2.93
CA ILE A 175 2.14 -18.78 2.86
C ILE A 175 3.03 -18.39 4.03
N ALA A 176 2.67 -18.74 5.27
CA ALA A 176 3.46 -18.44 6.46
C ALA A 176 4.86 -19.08 6.41
N ALA A 177 4.97 -20.32 5.91
CA ALA A 177 6.25 -21.00 5.76
C ALA A 177 7.17 -20.29 4.75
N HIS A 178 6.62 -19.81 3.62
CA HIS A 178 7.38 -19.05 2.63
C HIS A 178 7.69 -17.63 3.12
N GLY A 179 6.75 -16.96 3.80
CA GLY A 179 6.92 -15.64 4.39
C GLY A 179 8.10 -15.58 5.36
N GLY A 180 8.24 -16.58 6.23
CA GLY A 180 9.38 -16.70 7.15
C GLY A 180 10.72 -16.79 6.43
N ARG A 181 10.81 -17.59 5.36
CA ARG A 181 12.03 -17.71 4.54
C ARG A 181 12.36 -16.40 3.81
N LEU A 182 11.38 -15.77 3.18
CA LEU A 182 11.57 -14.50 2.48
C LEU A 182 12.01 -13.39 3.44
N THR A 183 11.39 -13.31 4.62
CA THR A 183 11.73 -12.33 5.65
C THR A 183 13.19 -12.43 6.08
N SER A 184 13.70 -13.65 6.27
CA SER A 184 15.07 -13.87 6.77
C SER A 184 16.14 -13.80 5.69
N ALA A 185 15.83 -14.13 4.43
CA ALA A 185 16.83 -14.32 3.38
C ALA A 185 16.90 -13.18 2.35
N MET A 186 15.78 -12.49 2.08
CA MET A 186 15.70 -11.53 0.99
C MET A 186 16.40 -10.21 1.31
N ALA A 187 17.37 -9.83 0.44
CA ALA A 187 18.09 -8.57 0.56
C ALA A 187 17.18 -7.37 0.26
N CYS A 188 17.28 -6.32 1.06
CA CYS A 188 16.62 -5.03 0.82
C CYS A 188 17.50 -4.14 -0.07
N LEU A 189 17.20 -4.08 -1.34
CA LEU A 189 17.97 -3.30 -2.30
C LEU A 189 17.61 -1.82 -2.21
N PRO A 190 18.60 -0.88 -2.10
CA PRO A 190 18.30 0.53 -1.89
C PRO A 190 17.51 1.20 -3.03
N HIS A 191 17.72 0.77 -4.28
CA HIS A 191 17.15 1.40 -5.47
C HIS A 191 16.27 0.48 -6.31
N ALA A 192 16.02 -0.74 -5.87
CA ALA A 192 15.16 -1.68 -6.57
C ALA A 192 14.19 -2.32 -5.59
N MET A 193 12.91 -2.31 -5.91
CA MET A 193 11.82 -2.92 -5.13
C MET A 193 11.48 -4.28 -5.73
N PRO A 194 11.94 -5.40 -5.14
CA PRO A 194 11.50 -6.72 -5.52
C PRO A 194 9.99 -6.88 -5.33
N VAL A 195 9.29 -7.27 -6.38
CA VAL A 195 7.86 -7.55 -6.40
C VAL A 195 7.68 -9.04 -6.70
N LEU A 196 7.57 -9.83 -5.64
CA LEU A 196 7.37 -11.28 -5.77
C LEU A 196 5.93 -11.57 -6.18
N VAL A 197 5.75 -12.50 -7.13
CA VAL A 197 4.44 -12.88 -7.67
C VAL A 197 4.23 -14.38 -7.51
N GLY A 198 3.15 -14.76 -6.84
CA GLY A 198 2.81 -16.15 -6.56
C GLY A 198 3.48 -16.71 -5.30
N CYS A 199 3.11 -17.92 -4.95
CA CYS A 199 3.70 -18.71 -3.87
C CYS A 199 3.80 -20.16 -4.32
N PRO A 200 4.97 -20.83 -4.19
CA PRO A 200 5.07 -22.25 -4.47
C PRO A 200 4.07 -23.05 -3.63
N GLY A 201 3.46 -24.07 -4.24
CA GLY A 201 2.46 -24.91 -3.58
C GLY A 201 1.04 -24.33 -3.53
N THR A 202 0.82 -23.08 -3.94
CA THR A 202 -0.51 -22.47 -4.01
C THR A 202 -1.05 -22.44 -5.45
N ALA A 203 -2.34 -22.09 -5.60
CA ALA A 203 -2.95 -21.91 -6.92
C ALA A 203 -2.29 -20.77 -7.72
N PRO A 204 -2.23 -20.85 -9.06
CA PRO A 204 -1.65 -19.82 -9.90
C PRO A 204 -2.32 -18.46 -9.72
N LEU A 205 -1.53 -17.40 -9.51
CA LEU A 205 -2.01 -16.02 -9.48
C LEU A 205 -2.39 -15.53 -10.87
N ARG A 206 -3.44 -14.73 -10.94
CA ARG A 206 -3.89 -14.14 -12.21
C ARG A 206 -3.09 -12.88 -12.53
N LEU A 207 -2.72 -12.70 -13.78
CA LEU A 207 -2.05 -11.48 -14.25
C LEU A 207 -2.89 -10.22 -14.05
N ASP A 208 -4.22 -10.33 -14.08
CA ASP A 208 -5.13 -9.22 -13.79
C ASP A 208 -4.93 -8.65 -12.38
N ASP A 209 -4.59 -9.49 -11.40
CA ASP A 209 -4.33 -9.04 -10.03
C ASP A 209 -3.00 -8.28 -9.96
N VAL A 210 -1.98 -8.72 -10.70
CA VAL A 210 -0.72 -7.99 -10.84
C VAL A 210 -0.95 -6.63 -11.53
N ALA A 211 -1.81 -6.59 -12.54
CA ALA A 211 -2.16 -5.35 -13.22
C ALA A 211 -2.94 -4.36 -12.31
N ARG A 212 -3.79 -4.86 -11.43
CA ARG A 212 -4.48 -4.02 -10.41
C ARG A 212 -3.48 -3.43 -9.42
N PHE A 213 -2.57 -4.25 -8.90
CA PHE A 213 -1.48 -3.77 -8.05
C PHE A 213 -0.65 -2.69 -8.75
N TRP A 214 -0.22 -2.94 -9.98
CA TRP A 214 0.57 -2.00 -10.77
C TRP A 214 -0.13 -0.65 -10.97
N ARG A 215 -1.42 -0.68 -11.28
CA ARG A 215 -2.22 0.56 -11.44
C ARG A 215 -2.33 1.36 -10.15
N GLY A 216 -2.41 0.68 -9.00
CA GLY A 216 -2.43 1.32 -7.69
C GLY A 216 -1.08 1.84 -7.21
N LEU A 217 0.03 1.42 -7.84
CA LEU A 217 1.36 1.81 -7.44
C LEU A 217 1.70 3.21 -7.97
N ALA A 218 2.18 4.10 -7.09
CA ALA A 218 2.62 5.44 -7.47
C ALA A 218 3.76 5.40 -8.53
N PRO A 219 3.91 6.41 -9.39
CA PRO A 219 4.93 6.43 -10.44
C PRO A 219 6.34 6.15 -9.93
N GLN A 220 6.73 6.76 -8.79
CA GLN A 220 8.03 6.51 -8.16
C GLN A 220 8.20 5.03 -7.75
N GLY A 221 7.13 4.40 -7.23
CA GLY A 221 7.14 2.98 -6.91
C GLY A 221 7.31 2.10 -8.14
N ARG A 222 6.69 2.45 -9.27
CA ARG A 222 6.82 1.73 -10.55
C ARG A 222 8.25 1.78 -11.10
N GLU A 223 8.94 2.90 -10.95
CA GLU A 223 10.33 3.07 -11.39
C GLU A 223 11.26 2.07 -10.69
N HIS A 224 11.03 1.84 -9.40
CA HIS A 224 11.83 0.92 -8.59
C HIS A 224 11.42 -0.55 -8.71
N ALA A 225 10.20 -0.86 -9.18
CA ALA A 225 9.66 -2.21 -9.21
C ALA A 225 10.46 -3.17 -10.09
N ARG A 226 10.78 -4.35 -9.55
CA ARG A 226 11.42 -5.48 -10.24
C ARG A 226 10.62 -6.74 -9.94
N PHE A 227 9.90 -7.23 -10.93
CA PHE A 227 9.07 -8.40 -10.76
C PHE A 227 9.90 -9.68 -10.63
N ILE A 228 9.45 -10.60 -9.79
CA ILE A 228 10.04 -11.93 -9.60
C ILE A 228 8.92 -12.95 -9.65
N GLN A 229 9.00 -13.91 -10.53
CA GLN A 229 8.11 -15.06 -10.50
C GLN A 229 8.53 -15.97 -9.34
N TYR A 230 7.88 -15.82 -8.18
CA TYR A 230 8.20 -16.61 -6.99
C TYR A 230 7.40 -17.92 -6.93
N GLY A 231 6.21 -17.96 -7.49
CA GLY A 231 5.35 -19.13 -7.56
C GLY A 231 4.57 -19.21 -8.86
N PRO A 232 3.56 -20.09 -8.93
CA PRO A 232 2.74 -20.26 -10.11
C PRO A 232 1.97 -18.98 -10.46
N VAL A 233 1.96 -18.65 -11.75
CA VAL A 233 1.19 -17.56 -12.36
C VAL A 233 0.42 -18.10 -13.54
N ALA A 234 -0.83 -17.71 -13.70
CA ALA A 234 -1.67 -18.10 -14.85
C ALA A 234 -1.20 -17.33 -16.10
N LEU A 235 -0.28 -17.92 -16.84
CA LEU A 235 0.27 -17.37 -18.07
C LEU A 235 -0.48 -17.89 -19.29
N PRO A 236 -0.54 -17.11 -20.40
CA PRO A 236 -0.93 -17.63 -21.69
C PRO A 236 -0.01 -18.79 -22.14
N ASP A 237 -0.54 -19.74 -22.92
CA ASP A 237 0.20 -20.92 -23.34
C ASP A 237 1.51 -20.58 -24.06
N GLY A 238 2.63 -21.06 -23.52
CA GLY A 238 3.96 -20.87 -24.07
C GLY A 238 4.58 -19.49 -23.86
N GLU A 239 3.90 -18.58 -23.12
CA GLU A 239 4.41 -17.24 -22.88
C GLU A 239 5.35 -17.20 -21.67
N GLN A 240 6.38 -16.36 -21.75
CA GLN A 240 7.26 -16.08 -20.62
C GLN A 240 6.63 -15.07 -19.68
N PHE A 241 6.87 -15.22 -18.37
CA PHE A 241 6.32 -14.33 -17.33
C PHE A 241 6.55 -12.84 -17.61
N GLY A 242 7.79 -12.45 -17.95
CA GLY A 242 8.12 -11.05 -18.20
C GLY A 242 7.42 -10.49 -19.45
N GLN A 243 7.27 -11.31 -20.51
CA GLN A 243 6.56 -10.91 -21.72
C GLN A 243 5.06 -10.77 -21.45
N ALA A 244 4.46 -11.76 -20.77
CA ALA A 244 3.05 -11.72 -20.41
C ALA A 244 2.72 -10.50 -19.51
N LEU A 245 3.63 -10.13 -18.61
CA LEU A 245 3.50 -8.91 -17.82
C LEU A 245 3.56 -7.65 -18.69
N ALA A 246 4.53 -7.56 -19.61
CA ALA A 246 4.67 -6.39 -20.48
C ALA A 246 3.41 -6.17 -21.33
N GLU A 247 2.78 -7.27 -21.83
CA GLU A 247 1.53 -7.22 -22.59
C GLU A 247 0.35 -6.71 -21.73
N VAL A 248 0.16 -7.31 -20.53
CA VAL A 248 -0.96 -6.95 -19.66
C VAL A 248 -0.83 -5.53 -19.09
N LEU A 249 0.40 -5.09 -18.81
CA LEU A 249 0.66 -3.75 -18.28
C LEU A 249 0.77 -2.68 -19.38
N GLY A 250 0.91 -3.07 -20.66
CA GLY A 250 1.03 -2.16 -21.78
C GLY A 250 2.29 -1.29 -21.76
N CYS A 251 3.32 -1.70 -21.03
CA CYS A 251 4.57 -0.94 -20.88
C CYS A 251 5.78 -1.86 -20.71
N ALA A 252 6.98 -1.28 -20.86
CA ALA A 252 8.20 -2.02 -20.57
C ALA A 252 8.28 -2.36 -19.06
N VAL A 253 8.62 -3.62 -18.77
CA VAL A 253 8.76 -4.12 -17.40
C VAL A 253 10.18 -4.62 -17.15
N ARG A 254 10.60 -4.56 -15.90
CA ARG A 254 11.87 -5.09 -15.44
C ARG A 254 11.63 -6.30 -14.54
N VAL A 255 12.35 -7.37 -14.81
CA VAL A 255 12.18 -8.65 -14.12
C VAL A 255 13.53 -9.10 -13.58
N PHE A 256 13.58 -9.42 -12.30
CA PHE A 256 14.69 -10.17 -11.73
C PHE A 256 14.50 -11.66 -12.01
N THR A 257 15.56 -12.32 -12.41
CA THR A 257 15.56 -13.74 -12.76
C THR A 257 15.66 -14.66 -11.53
N GLY A 258 15.81 -14.07 -10.35
CA GLY A 258 15.87 -14.78 -9.08
C GLY A 258 15.62 -13.85 -7.90
N VAL A 259 15.54 -14.44 -6.71
CA VAL A 259 15.39 -13.70 -5.45
C VAL A 259 16.76 -13.17 -5.01
N PRO A 260 16.91 -11.86 -4.78
CA PRO A 260 18.14 -11.29 -4.24
C PRO A 260 18.31 -11.68 -2.77
N THR A 261 19.48 -12.20 -2.41
CA THR A 261 19.83 -12.62 -1.05
C THR A 261 21.20 -12.07 -0.65
N GLY A 262 21.49 -12.06 0.65
CA GLY A 262 22.78 -11.62 1.17
C GLY A 262 22.84 -10.11 1.37
N ARG A 263 23.96 -9.48 1.02
CA ARG A 263 24.21 -8.04 1.24
C ARG A 263 23.52 -7.18 0.18
N PRO A 264 22.93 -6.03 0.56
CA PRO A 264 22.24 -5.14 -0.39
C PRO A 264 23.16 -4.54 -1.48
N ASP A 265 24.43 -4.33 -1.19
CA ASP A 265 25.44 -3.78 -2.07
C ASP A 265 26.00 -4.79 -3.10
N ASP A 266 25.99 -6.08 -2.77
CA ASP A 266 26.36 -7.18 -3.69
C ASP A 266 25.43 -8.39 -3.47
N PRO A 267 24.18 -8.33 -3.93
CA PRO A 267 23.23 -9.41 -3.74
C PRO A 267 23.55 -10.60 -4.64
N ALA A 268 23.57 -11.78 -4.05
CA ALA A 268 23.48 -13.02 -4.81
C ALA A 268 22.03 -13.26 -5.23
N MET A 269 21.80 -13.64 -6.47
CA MET A 269 20.45 -13.94 -6.97
C MET A 269 20.29 -15.42 -7.30
N PHE A 270 19.28 -16.05 -6.70
CA PHE A 270 19.00 -17.47 -6.91
C PHE A 270 17.63 -17.66 -7.53
N THR A 271 17.53 -18.57 -8.50
CA THR A 271 16.25 -19.04 -9.01
C THR A 271 15.41 -19.66 -7.88
N VAL A 272 14.11 -19.79 -8.08
CA VAL A 272 13.18 -20.40 -7.12
C VAL A 272 12.75 -21.75 -7.64
N THR A 273 13.06 -22.82 -6.92
CA THR A 273 12.64 -24.18 -7.27
C THR A 273 11.14 -24.40 -6.99
N ALA A 274 10.55 -25.44 -7.51
CA ALA A 274 9.11 -25.73 -7.37
C ALA A 274 8.64 -25.84 -5.92
N ASP A 275 9.52 -26.22 -5.00
CA ASP A 275 9.30 -26.28 -3.55
C ASP A 275 9.59 -24.94 -2.85
N GLY A 276 9.97 -23.91 -3.60
CA GLY A 276 10.30 -22.56 -3.10
C GLY A 276 11.69 -22.46 -2.45
N GLY A 277 12.53 -23.46 -2.62
CA GLY A 277 13.93 -23.39 -2.23
C GLY A 277 14.79 -22.60 -3.22
N PRO A 278 16.04 -22.24 -2.84
CA PRO A 278 16.97 -21.63 -3.77
C PRO A 278 17.44 -22.63 -4.83
N GLY A 279 17.36 -22.21 -6.08
CA GLY A 279 17.89 -22.96 -7.21
C GLY A 279 19.37 -22.67 -7.46
N TRP A 280 19.73 -22.34 -8.69
CA TRP A 280 21.10 -21.97 -9.07
C TRP A 280 21.29 -20.45 -9.07
N GLN A 281 22.52 -20.00 -8.90
CA GLN A 281 22.85 -18.56 -8.88
C GLN A 281 22.89 -18.05 -10.32
N VAL A 282 21.97 -17.15 -10.67
CA VAL A 282 21.76 -16.67 -12.03
C VAL A 282 22.94 -15.85 -12.57
N PHE A 283 23.20 -15.95 -13.87
CA PHE A 283 24.16 -15.09 -14.56
C PHE A 283 23.52 -13.79 -15.01
N ALA A 284 22.43 -13.84 -15.80
CA ALA A 284 21.61 -12.67 -16.10
C ALA A 284 20.74 -12.32 -14.90
N ARG A 285 20.97 -11.17 -14.26
CA ARG A 285 20.30 -10.77 -12.99
C ARG A 285 18.98 -10.03 -13.25
N GLU A 286 18.98 -9.13 -14.23
CA GLU A 286 17.83 -8.25 -14.53
C GLU A 286 17.57 -8.24 -16.04
N LEU A 287 16.31 -8.45 -16.41
CA LEU A 287 15.84 -8.46 -17.79
C LEU A 287 14.79 -7.37 -18.00
N ALA A 288 14.80 -6.74 -19.18
CA ALA A 288 13.74 -5.85 -19.63
C ALA A 288 12.93 -6.51 -20.75
N TYR A 289 11.61 -6.49 -20.59
CA TYR A 289 10.64 -6.94 -21.58
C TYR A 289 9.81 -5.75 -22.05
N GLY A 290 9.52 -5.67 -23.34
CA GLY A 290 8.60 -4.68 -23.92
C GLY A 290 7.34 -5.35 -24.44
N PRO A 291 6.20 -4.63 -24.51
CA PRO A 291 5.01 -5.15 -25.16
C PRO A 291 5.29 -5.33 -26.68
N ARG A 292 4.63 -6.31 -27.30
CA ARG A 292 4.70 -6.51 -28.74
C ARG A 292 4.17 -5.29 -29.49
N THR A 293 4.82 -4.94 -30.57
CA THR A 293 4.24 -4.03 -31.55
C THR A 293 3.14 -4.78 -32.33
N ALA A 294 2.09 -4.09 -32.76
CA ALA A 294 0.78 -4.62 -33.16
C ALA A 294 0.75 -5.84 -34.12
N LEU A 295 1.86 -6.25 -34.75
CA LEU A 295 1.94 -7.36 -35.73
C LEU A 295 3.23 -8.18 -35.60
N GLY A 296 4.05 -8.01 -34.55
CA GLY A 296 5.37 -8.63 -34.47
C GLY A 296 5.50 -9.75 -33.43
N ALA A 297 6.51 -10.61 -33.64
CA ALA A 297 7.00 -11.49 -32.59
C ALA A 297 7.49 -10.69 -31.37
N ALA A 298 7.48 -11.29 -30.18
CA ALA A 298 8.08 -10.69 -28.99
C ALA A 298 9.57 -10.41 -29.25
N ALA A 299 10.03 -9.23 -28.88
CA ALA A 299 11.46 -8.91 -28.93
C ALA A 299 12.21 -9.77 -27.90
N THR A 300 13.42 -10.18 -28.21
CA THR A 300 14.31 -10.84 -27.27
C THR A 300 14.50 -9.96 -26.03
N PRO A 301 14.35 -10.48 -24.79
CA PRO A 301 14.50 -9.67 -23.58
C PRO A 301 15.93 -9.12 -23.48
N ARG A 302 16.02 -7.84 -23.12
CA ARG A 302 17.32 -7.18 -22.97
C ARG A 302 17.87 -7.41 -21.56
N ILE A 303 19.10 -7.91 -21.45
CA ILE A 303 19.80 -8.04 -20.18
C ILE A 303 20.24 -6.65 -19.72
N LEU A 304 19.79 -6.24 -18.53
CA LEU A 304 20.15 -4.96 -17.91
C LEU A 304 21.31 -5.09 -16.93
N SER A 305 21.39 -6.22 -16.23
CA SER A 305 22.50 -6.54 -15.34
C SER A 305 22.78 -8.04 -15.32
N HIS A 306 24.06 -8.37 -15.10
CA HIS A 306 24.53 -9.75 -15.04
C HIS A 306 25.71 -9.88 -14.08
N ARG A 307 26.06 -11.09 -13.67
CA ARG A 307 27.35 -11.42 -13.07
C ARG A 307 28.29 -12.02 -14.12
N ALA A 308 29.57 -11.77 -13.99
CA ALA A 308 30.57 -12.43 -14.82
C ALA A 308 30.55 -13.96 -14.58
N PRO A 309 30.66 -14.78 -15.61
CA PRO A 309 30.83 -16.23 -15.48
C PRO A 309 32.28 -16.53 -15.14
N ALA A 310 32.55 -17.07 -13.95
CA ALA A 310 33.89 -17.35 -13.44
C ALA A 310 34.84 -16.12 -13.42
N GLU A 311 36.12 -16.33 -13.20
CA GLU A 311 37.15 -15.29 -13.24
C GLU A 311 37.61 -15.06 -14.69
N LEU A 312 36.72 -14.59 -15.54
CA LEU A 312 37.03 -14.15 -16.89
C LEU A 312 37.47 -12.68 -16.87
N GLY A 313 38.31 -12.31 -17.84
CA GLY A 313 38.79 -10.93 -17.98
C GLY A 313 37.69 -9.92 -18.31
N GLU A 314 38.08 -8.71 -18.74
CA GLU A 314 37.14 -7.67 -19.13
C GLU A 314 36.21 -8.12 -20.27
N PRO A 315 34.93 -7.69 -20.24
CA PRO A 315 33.98 -8.03 -21.27
C PRO A 315 34.38 -7.40 -22.61
N VAL A 316 34.33 -8.17 -23.68
CA VAL A 316 34.55 -7.71 -25.08
C VAL A 316 33.29 -7.11 -25.71
N GLY A 317 32.16 -7.21 -25.03
CA GLY A 317 30.86 -6.65 -25.38
C GLY A 317 29.85 -6.80 -24.23
N PRO A 318 28.63 -6.26 -24.35
CA PRO A 318 27.64 -6.35 -23.30
C PRO A 318 27.34 -7.80 -22.93
N GLY A 319 27.80 -8.27 -21.77
CA GLY A 319 27.65 -9.63 -21.30
C GLY A 319 28.45 -10.69 -22.09
N VAL A 320 29.43 -10.29 -22.90
CA VAL A 320 30.28 -11.19 -23.71
C VAL A 320 31.71 -11.11 -23.23
N TYR A 321 32.30 -12.25 -22.92
CA TYR A 321 33.65 -12.38 -22.37
C TYR A 321 34.53 -13.22 -23.28
N GLN A 322 35.80 -12.79 -23.49
CA GLN A 322 36.76 -13.60 -24.19
C GLN A 322 37.10 -14.83 -23.33
N TYR A 323 36.98 -16.01 -23.90
CA TYR A 323 37.29 -17.27 -23.21
C TYR A 323 38.52 -17.97 -23.78
N ALA A 324 38.59 -18.08 -25.09
CA ALA A 324 39.75 -18.57 -25.84
C ALA A 324 39.98 -17.66 -27.06
N HIS A 325 41.09 -17.81 -27.75
CA HIS A 325 41.34 -17.00 -28.95
C HIS A 325 40.28 -17.15 -30.05
N ASP A 326 39.60 -18.28 -30.05
CA ASP A 326 38.57 -18.72 -31.02
C ASP A 326 37.15 -18.78 -30.42
N ALA A 327 36.98 -18.46 -29.13
CA ALA A 327 35.69 -18.61 -28.46
C ALA A 327 35.41 -17.50 -27.44
N VAL A 328 34.16 -17.12 -27.36
CA VAL A 328 33.61 -16.20 -26.34
C VAL A 328 32.50 -16.88 -25.54
N VAL A 329 32.30 -16.41 -24.31
CA VAL A 329 31.17 -16.79 -23.46
C VAL A 329 30.23 -15.60 -23.37
N GLU A 330 28.99 -15.79 -23.79
CA GLU A 330 27.91 -14.81 -23.71
C GLU A 330 26.94 -15.19 -22.60
N VAL A 331 26.58 -14.22 -21.74
CA VAL A 331 25.52 -14.38 -20.76
C VAL A 331 24.18 -14.28 -21.47
N ILE A 332 23.34 -15.30 -21.29
CA ILE A 332 21.97 -15.34 -21.82
C ILE A 332 20.97 -15.56 -20.68
N PRO A 333 19.66 -15.28 -20.87
CA PRO A 333 18.66 -15.45 -19.81
C PRO A 333 18.64 -16.83 -19.19
N SER A 334 18.83 -17.89 -19.99
CA SER A 334 18.83 -19.28 -19.53
C SER A 334 20.17 -19.77 -18.93
N GLY A 335 21.22 -18.94 -18.94
CA GLY A 335 22.54 -19.29 -18.43
C GLY A 335 23.70 -18.69 -19.23
N LEU A 336 24.50 -19.53 -19.86
CA LEU A 336 25.68 -19.15 -20.64
C LEU A 336 25.63 -19.72 -22.06
N TRP A 337 26.24 -19.03 -23.01
CA TRP A 337 26.42 -19.49 -24.38
C TRP A 337 27.88 -19.40 -24.80
N LEU A 338 28.52 -20.56 -25.01
CA LEU A 338 29.86 -20.66 -25.56
C LEU A 338 29.76 -20.72 -27.09
N ARG A 339 30.37 -19.73 -27.75
CA ARG A 339 30.26 -19.55 -29.20
C ARG A 339 31.53 -18.99 -29.84
N ALA A 340 31.61 -19.01 -31.14
CA ALA A 340 32.60 -18.27 -31.89
C ALA A 340 32.44 -16.73 -31.63
N PRO A 341 33.48 -15.91 -31.83
CA PRO A 341 33.41 -14.46 -31.65
C PRO A 341 32.28 -13.78 -32.42
N LEU A 342 32.00 -14.23 -33.63
CA LEU A 342 30.84 -13.80 -34.41
C LEU A 342 29.64 -14.69 -34.09
N PRO A 343 28.48 -14.10 -33.70
CA PRO A 343 27.30 -14.88 -33.37
C PRO A 343 26.75 -15.60 -34.60
N SER A 344 26.19 -16.80 -34.36
CA SER A 344 25.55 -17.62 -35.39
C SER A 344 24.23 -17.00 -35.87
N ARG A 345 23.68 -17.51 -36.97
CA ARG A 345 22.37 -17.11 -37.50
C ARG A 345 21.22 -17.40 -36.50
N ASP A 346 21.44 -18.34 -35.59
CA ASP A 346 20.49 -18.74 -34.56
C ASP A 346 20.60 -17.93 -33.27
N ALA A 347 21.37 -16.84 -33.22
CA ALA A 347 21.66 -16.05 -32.04
C ALA A 347 20.39 -15.59 -31.30
N ASP A 348 19.41 -15.04 -32.00
CA ASP A 348 18.18 -14.57 -31.42
C ASP A 348 17.34 -15.69 -30.79
N ARG A 349 17.35 -16.86 -31.43
CA ARG A 349 16.71 -18.08 -30.93
C ARG A 349 17.36 -18.55 -29.63
N ILE A 350 18.69 -18.56 -29.56
CA ILE A 350 19.43 -18.97 -28.34
C ILE A 350 19.22 -17.97 -27.21
N ARG A 351 19.25 -16.68 -27.50
CA ARG A 351 18.99 -15.61 -26.53
C ARG A 351 17.55 -15.60 -26.02
N ALA A 352 16.61 -16.09 -26.81
CA ALA A 352 15.19 -16.21 -26.44
C ALA A 352 14.87 -17.45 -25.60
N VAL A 353 15.84 -18.34 -25.36
CA VAL A 353 15.61 -19.54 -24.54
C VAL A 353 15.19 -19.14 -23.13
N PRO A 354 14.03 -19.61 -22.66
CA PRO A 354 13.54 -19.24 -21.32
C PRO A 354 14.43 -19.81 -20.21
N LEU A 355 14.51 -19.07 -19.11
CA LEU A 355 15.14 -19.50 -17.87
C LEU A 355 14.44 -20.77 -17.35
N ASP A 356 15.24 -21.75 -16.97
CA ASP A 356 14.81 -22.94 -16.24
C ASP A 356 15.19 -22.76 -14.75
N PRO A 357 14.22 -22.68 -13.83
CA PRO A 357 14.53 -22.47 -12.42
C PRO A 357 15.34 -23.61 -11.78
N ALA A 358 15.20 -24.83 -12.29
CA ALA A 358 15.88 -26.00 -11.74
C ALA A 358 17.31 -26.17 -12.27
N GLN A 359 17.59 -25.68 -13.51
CA GLN A 359 18.82 -26.00 -14.21
C GLN A 359 19.35 -24.83 -15.05
N ALA A 360 20.61 -24.43 -14.83
CA ALA A 360 21.33 -23.52 -15.70
C ALA A 360 21.70 -24.21 -17.00
N ARG A 361 21.62 -23.51 -18.12
CA ARG A 361 22.04 -24.02 -19.42
C ARG A 361 23.39 -23.44 -19.83
N LEU A 362 24.32 -24.31 -20.22
CA LEU A 362 25.51 -23.94 -20.94
C LEU A 362 25.30 -24.38 -22.39
N VAL A 363 24.81 -23.45 -23.22
CA VAL A 363 24.60 -23.70 -24.65
C VAL A 363 25.96 -23.66 -25.35
N VAL A 364 26.21 -24.60 -26.25
CA VAL A 364 27.49 -24.75 -26.97
C VAL A 364 27.22 -24.77 -28.47
N ASP A 365 27.87 -23.86 -29.20
CA ASP A 365 27.77 -23.85 -30.65
C ASP A 365 28.37 -25.12 -31.26
N ASP A 366 27.61 -25.75 -32.18
CA ASP A 366 27.98 -26.99 -32.88
C ASP A 366 27.79 -26.90 -34.40
N PRO A 367 28.32 -25.84 -35.08
CA PRO A 367 28.08 -25.63 -36.53
C PRO A 367 28.72 -26.69 -37.42
N ALA A 368 29.82 -27.28 -36.99
CA ALA A 368 30.51 -28.36 -37.70
C ALA A 368 31.23 -29.28 -36.70
N PRO A 369 31.44 -30.58 -37.02
CA PRO A 369 31.98 -31.55 -36.04
C PRO A 369 33.27 -31.10 -35.34
N ALA A 370 34.27 -30.65 -36.09
CA ALA A 370 35.57 -30.22 -35.52
C ALA A 370 35.43 -29.02 -34.58
N VAL A 371 34.55 -28.06 -34.90
CA VAL A 371 34.26 -26.91 -34.03
C VAL A 371 33.46 -27.35 -32.81
N ALA A 372 32.52 -28.25 -32.99
CA ALA A 372 31.70 -28.80 -31.93
C ALA A 372 32.53 -29.55 -30.87
N ASP A 373 33.53 -30.34 -31.29
CA ASP A 373 34.45 -31.05 -30.39
C ASP A 373 35.28 -30.06 -29.58
N ARG A 374 35.87 -29.06 -30.24
CA ARG A 374 36.64 -27.98 -29.60
C ARG A 374 35.77 -27.18 -28.60
N HIS A 375 34.59 -26.77 -28.99
CA HIS A 375 33.68 -26.02 -28.12
C HIS A 375 33.20 -26.89 -26.92
N ARG A 376 33.05 -28.20 -27.10
CA ARG A 376 32.69 -29.14 -26.02
C ARG A 376 33.79 -29.26 -24.98
N GLU A 377 35.06 -29.30 -25.38
CA GLU A 377 36.21 -29.27 -24.48
C GLU A 377 36.25 -27.96 -23.69
N LEU A 378 36.09 -26.82 -24.38
CA LEU A 378 36.06 -25.50 -23.71
C LEU A 378 34.87 -25.39 -22.75
N ALA A 379 33.69 -25.95 -23.09
CA ALA A 379 32.52 -25.95 -22.21
C ALA A 379 32.74 -26.82 -20.97
N ALA A 380 33.44 -27.96 -21.10
CA ALA A 380 33.79 -28.78 -19.95
C ALA A 380 34.78 -28.06 -19.02
N ASP A 381 35.76 -27.36 -19.54
CA ASP A 381 36.70 -26.52 -18.77
C ASP A 381 35.95 -25.34 -18.08
N LEU A 382 35.07 -24.65 -18.81
CA LEU A 382 34.25 -23.57 -18.24
C LEU A 382 33.35 -24.10 -17.11
N ALA A 383 32.65 -25.21 -17.33
CA ALA A 383 31.81 -25.82 -16.32
C ALA A 383 32.59 -26.21 -15.05
N ALA A 384 33.83 -26.68 -15.20
CA ALA A 384 34.72 -27.01 -14.09
C ALA A 384 35.13 -25.78 -13.24
N ARG A 385 35.13 -24.59 -13.84
CA ARG A 385 35.46 -23.31 -13.16
C ARG A 385 34.29 -22.64 -12.48
N LEU A 386 33.05 -23.09 -12.77
CA LEU A 386 31.86 -22.56 -12.07
C LEU A 386 31.90 -22.94 -10.59
N ASP A 387 31.27 -22.12 -9.76
CA ASP A 387 31.05 -22.46 -8.35
C ASP A 387 30.34 -23.82 -8.19
N PRO A 388 30.60 -24.58 -7.12
CA PRO A 388 30.12 -25.96 -6.99
C PRO A 388 28.59 -26.09 -7.07
N ALA A 389 27.84 -25.09 -6.54
CA ALA A 389 26.38 -25.12 -6.53
C ALA A 389 25.81 -24.92 -7.94
N THR A 390 26.33 -23.94 -8.69
CA THR A 390 25.96 -23.69 -10.08
C THR A 390 26.39 -24.86 -10.98
N ARG A 391 27.61 -25.38 -10.80
CA ARG A 391 28.14 -26.52 -11.56
C ARG A 391 27.23 -27.74 -11.46
N GLY A 392 26.82 -28.11 -10.24
CA GLY A 392 25.95 -29.26 -9.99
C GLY A 392 24.55 -29.14 -10.64
N ARG A 393 24.19 -27.93 -11.06
CA ARG A 393 22.90 -27.64 -11.69
C ARG A 393 23.04 -27.17 -13.14
N THR A 394 24.23 -27.22 -13.74
CA THR A 394 24.47 -26.80 -15.13
C THR A 394 24.36 -27.96 -16.10
N ALA A 395 23.46 -27.81 -17.11
CA ALA A 395 23.35 -28.74 -18.23
C ALA A 395 24.04 -28.17 -19.46
N VAL A 396 25.02 -28.90 -20.00
CA VAL A 396 25.64 -28.59 -21.28
C VAL A 396 24.73 -29.09 -22.41
N ARG A 397 24.37 -28.17 -23.32
CA ARG A 397 23.46 -28.48 -24.46
C ARG A 397 24.04 -27.92 -25.74
N PRO A 398 24.07 -28.71 -26.85
CA PRO A 398 24.46 -28.18 -28.17
C PRO A 398 23.38 -27.20 -28.65
N SER A 399 23.80 -26.17 -29.40
CA SER A 399 22.89 -25.15 -29.97
C SER A 399 21.86 -25.74 -30.92
N SER A 400 22.20 -26.82 -31.61
CA SER A 400 21.30 -27.60 -32.49
C SER A 400 20.12 -28.24 -31.72
N SER A 401 20.28 -28.53 -30.42
CA SER A 401 19.22 -29.13 -29.58
C SER A 401 18.26 -28.12 -28.99
N VAL A 402 18.51 -26.82 -29.15
CA VAL A 402 17.63 -25.76 -28.64
C VAL A 402 16.37 -25.76 -29.51
N ALA A 403 15.23 -26.18 -28.94
CA ALA A 403 13.95 -26.24 -29.66
C ALA A 403 13.59 -24.85 -30.23
N PRO A 404 13.01 -24.78 -31.42
CA PRO A 404 12.49 -23.53 -31.97
C PRO A 404 11.48 -22.94 -30.98
N ALA A 405 11.51 -21.61 -30.79
CA ALA A 405 10.47 -20.93 -30.04
C ALA A 405 9.11 -21.36 -30.65
N ARG A 406 8.22 -21.87 -29.80
CA ARG A 406 6.87 -22.26 -30.26
C ARG A 406 6.23 -20.97 -30.78
N GLU A 407 5.83 -20.93 -32.05
CA GLU A 407 5.06 -19.80 -32.56
C GLU A 407 3.88 -19.57 -31.62
N PRO A 408 3.68 -18.33 -31.12
CA PRO A 408 2.55 -18.04 -30.25
C PRO A 408 1.27 -18.38 -30.98
N ALA A 409 0.41 -19.19 -30.37
CA ALA A 409 -0.92 -19.44 -30.89
C ALA A 409 -1.62 -18.10 -31.16
N PRO A 410 -2.29 -17.90 -32.27
CA PRO A 410 -2.99 -16.65 -32.55
C PRO A 410 -3.95 -16.34 -31.41
N PRO A 411 -4.07 -15.07 -31.00
CA PRO A 411 -4.82 -14.67 -29.81
C PRO A 411 -6.24 -15.22 -29.88
N HIS A 412 -6.66 -15.94 -28.85
CA HIS A 412 -7.97 -16.60 -28.75
C HIS A 412 -9.19 -15.67 -28.95
N GLY A 413 -9.00 -14.35 -29.01
CA GLY A 413 -10.02 -13.37 -29.36
C GLY A 413 -10.53 -13.46 -30.80
N ALA A 414 -9.68 -13.85 -31.77
CA ALA A 414 -10.09 -13.92 -33.17
C ALA A 414 -11.05 -15.09 -33.47
N ARG A 415 -10.97 -16.20 -32.71
CA ARG A 415 -11.88 -17.35 -32.90
C ARG A 415 -13.29 -17.11 -32.32
N ARG A 416 -13.44 -16.25 -31.31
CA ARG A 416 -14.77 -15.92 -30.77
C ARG A 416 -15.58 -15.01 -31.68
N HIS A 417 -14.91 -14.09 -32.41
CA HIS A 417 -15.62 -13.27 -33.41
C HIS A 417 -16.04 -14.02 -34.66
N ALA A 418 -15.24 -14.99 -35.12
CA ALA A 418 -15.62 -15.82 -36.26
C ALA A 418 -16.77 -16.80 -35.95
N ALA A 419 -16.86 -17.32 -34.73
CA ALA A 419 -17.94 -18.23 -34.29
C ALA A 419 -19.26 -17.50 -34.01
N VAL A 420 -19.25 -16.23 -33.65
CA VAL A 420 -20.48 -15.45 -33.42
C VAL A 420 -21.07 -14.94 -34.74
N GLN A 421 -20.25 -14.70 -35.78
CA GLN A 421 -20.76 -14.33 -37.11
C GLN A 421 -21.45 -15.49 -37.88
N ALA A 422 -21.21 -16.74 -37.48
CA ALA A 422 -21.83 -17.90 -38.13
C ALA A 422 -23.23 -18.25 -37.61
N LEU A 423 -23.75 -17.56 -36.60
CA LEU A 423 -25.04 -17.88 -35.97
C LEU A 423 -26.15 -16.82 -36.16
N VAL A 424 -25.93 -15.79 -36.98
CA VAL A 424 -26.93 -14.78 -37.31
C VAL A 424 -27.42 -15.05 -38.77
N PRO A 425 -28.69 -15.39 -38.98
CA PRO A 425 -29.23 -15.53 -40.34
C PRO A 425 -29.22 -14.16 -41.07
N PRO A 426 -28.99 -14.09 -42.37
CA PRO A 426 -28.92 -12.85 -43.11
C PRO A 426 -30.28 -12.15 -43.13
N VAL A 427 -30.29 -10.91 -42.70
CA VAL A 427 -31.44 -9.99 -42.85
C VAL A 427 -31.43 -9.51 -44.33
N PRO A 428 -32.56 -9.54 -45.04
CA PRO A 428 -32.63 -9.07 -46.42
C PRO A 428 -32.39 -7.56 -46.52
N ALA A 429 -31.58 -7.18 -47.51
CA ALA A 429 -31.19 -5.79 -47.79
C ALA A 429 -32.41 -4.96 -48.23
N PRO A 430 -32.55 -3.70 -47.76
CA PRO A 430 -33.53 -2.78 -48.34
C PRO A 430 -33.13 -2.28 -49.73
N PRO A 431 -34.10 -1.90 -50.58
CA PRO A 431 -33.84 -1.48 -51.95
C PRO A 431 -33.07 -0.14 -52.02
N PRO A 432 -32.32 0.11 -53.13
CA PRO A 432 -31.52 1.30 -53.26
C PRO A 432 -32.41 2.57 -53.44
N VAL A 433 -32.06 3.62 -52.69
CA VAL A 433 -32.61 4.99 -52.87
C VAL A 433 -31.61 5.78 -53.68
N ASP A 434 -32.03 6.20 -54.85
CA ASP A 434 -31.33 7.17 -55.74
C ASP A 434 -31.25 8.54 -55.06
N LEU A 435 -30.05 9.05 -54.85
CA LEU A 435 -29.81 10.48 -54.54
C LEU A 435 -28.77 11.03 -55.54
N THR A 436 -29.28 11.68 -56.57
CA THR A 436 -28.52 12.53 -57.49
C THR A 436 -28.21 13.89 -56.90
N VAL A 437 -26.95 14.29 -57.03
CA VAL A 437 -26.42 15.65 -57.30
C VAL A 437 -26.56 16.73 -56.21
N ALA A 438 -25.43 17.20 -55.68
CA ALA A 438 -25.03 18.60 -55.61
C ALA A 438 -23.52 18.72 -55.35
N GLY A 439 -22.91 19.70 -56.00
CA GLY A 439 -21.50 19.87 -56.30
C GLY A 439 -20.56 20.36 -55.16
N PRO A 440 -19.32 20.72 -55.50
CA PRO A 440 -18.19 20.73 -54.58
C PRO A 440 -18.09 22.04 -53.77
N VAL A 441 -17.82 21.92 -52.47
CA VAL A 441 -17.40 23.04 -51.61
C VAL A 441 -15.95 22.83 -51.19
N ALA A 442 -15.17 23.89 -51.35
CA ALA A 442 -13.73 23.97 -51.18
C ALA A 442 -13.24 23.70 -49.76
N ALA A 443 -12.05 23.09 -49.67
CA ALA A 443 -11.29 22.90 -48.47
C ALA A 443 -10.62 24.19 -47.98
N PRO A 444 -10.49 24.45 -46.68
CA PRO A 444 -9.63 25.50 -46.18
C PRO A 444 -8.20 25.03 -45.93
N VAL A 445 -7.26 25.88 -46.29
CA VAL A 445 -5.81 25.81 -46.23
C VAL A 445 -5.33 25.83 -44.78
N ALA A 446 -4.34 25.03 -44.45
CA ALA A 446 -3.58 25.07 -43.21
C ALA A 446 -2.49 26.16 -43.27
N PRO A 447 -2.17 26.84 -42.17
CA PRO A 447 -1.00 27.70 -42.14
C PRO A 447 0.27 26.95 -41.72
N GLU A 448 1.31 27.09 -42.51
CA GLU A 448 2.70 26.76 -42.19
C GLU A 448 3.21 27.61 -41.02
N VAL A 449 3.90 27.01 -40.09
CA VAL A 449 4.73 27.73 -39.11
C VAL A 449 6.20 27.36 -39.34
N ALA A 450 6.97 28.42 -39.58
CA ALA A 450 8.38 28.39 -39.90
C ALA A 450 9.27 27.91 -38.75
N VAL A 451 10.27 27.12 -39.10
CA VAL A 451 11.41 26.76 -38.28
C VAL A 451 12.46 27.87 -38.34
N SER A 452 12.84 28.41 -37.19
CA SER A 452 14.04 29.27 -37.07
C SER A 452 15.04 28.59 -36.14
N ALA A 453 16.19 28.29 -36.71
CA ALA A 453 17.38 27.83 -36.00
C ALA A 453 18.07 29.07 -35.34
N VAL A 454 18.53 28.91 -34.09
CA VAL A 454 19.56 29.79 -33.50
C VAL A 454 20.60 28.92 -32.81
N THR A 455 21.82 29.20 -33.20
CA THR A 455 23.12 28.64 -32.83
C THR A 455 23.58 29.04 -31.43
N ASP A 456 24.32 28.11 -30.84
CA ASP A 456 25.42 28.21 -29.83
C ASP A 456 25.71 29.50 -29.06
N ALA A 457 25.79 29.37 -27.72
CA ALA A 457 26.78 30.07 -26.92
C ALA A 457 27.09 29.30 -25.63
N HIS A 458 28.36 28.96 -25.46
CA HIS A 458 29.02 28.51 -24.26
C HIS A 458 28.92 29.54 -23.13
N ALA A 459 28.65 29.14 -21.90
CA ALA A 459 29.44 29.50 -20.71
C ALA A 459 28.81 29.11 -19.37
N ALA A 460 29.65 28.61 -18.47
CA ALA A 460 29.65 28.73 -17.02
C ALA A 460 28.56 28.00 -16.19
N ARG A 461 29.01 26.92 -15.53
CA ARG A 461 28.37 26.35 -14.33
C ARG A 461 28.38 27.35 -13.17
N PRO A 462 27.30 27.45 -12.40
CA PRO A 462 27.40 27.73 -10.98
C PRO A 462 27.04 26.51 -10.15
N ALA A 463 27.69 26.41 -8.99
CA ALA A 463 27.50 25.39 -7.98
C ALA A 463 26.08 25.36 -7.43
N VAL A 464 25.48 24.17 -7.43
CA VAL A 464 24.15 23.96 -6.84
C VAL A 464 24.34 23.71 -5.34
N SER A 465 23.93 24.66 -4.53
CA SER A 465 23.68 24.47 -3.12
C SER A 465 22.50 23.49 -2.95
N ARG A 466 22.67 22.50 -2.08
CA ARG A 466 21.62 21.58 -1.67
C ARG A 466 20.52 22.36 -0.95
N GLY A 467 19.43 22.61 -1.65
CA GLY A 467 18.17 23.02 -1.06
C GLY A 467 17.37 21.78 -0.67
N ASP A 468 17.09 21.65 0.63
CA ASP A 468 16.16 20.66 1.16
C ASP A 468 14.77 20.88 0.56
N ALA A 469 14.30 19.95 -0.23
CA ALA A 469 12.89 19.86 -0.60
C ALA A 469 12.11 19.30 0.60
N PRO A 470 11.02 19.93 1.04
CA PRO A 470 10.21 19.41 2.12
C PRO A 470 9.49 18.14 1.67
N ARG A 471 9.73 17.04 2.38
CA ARG A 471 8.96 15.78 2.25
C ARG A 471 7.54 16.00 2.77
N PRO A 472 6.51 15.40 2.19
CA PRO A 472 5.16 15.50 2.71
C PRO A 472 5.09 14.87 4.10
N ALA A 473 4.76 15.67 5.10
CA ALA A 473 4.51 15.20 6.45
C ALA A 473 3.15 14.47 6.47
N VAL A 474 3.16 13.21 6.82
CA VAL A 474 1.94 12.43 7.05
C VAL A 474 1.39 12.82 8.42
N ALA A 475 0.41 13.70 8.45
CA ALA A 475 -0.19 14.25 9.68
C ALA A 475 -1.00 13.21 10.52
N GLY A 476 -1.14 11.97 10.03
CA GLY A 476 -1.98 10.95 10.66
C GLY A 476 -1.45 10.32 11.95
N ALA A 477 -0.15 10.42 12.25
CA ALA A 477 0.44 9.76 13.41
C ALA A 477 0.20 10.49 14.76
N ALA A 478 -0.17 11.77 14.71
CA ALA A 478 -0.28 12.61 15.92
C ALA A 478 -1.49 12.30 16.80
N ALA A 479 -2.62 11.96 16.18
CA ALA A 479 -3.87 11.77 16.92
C ALA A 479 -3.95 10.41 17.64
N ALA A 480 -3.28 9.38 17.10
CA ALA A 480 -3.30 8.05 17.71
C ALA A 480 -2.61 7.97 19.08
N PHE A 481 -1.71 8.92 19.37
CA PHE A 481 -0.90 8.90 20.61
C PHE A 481 -1.41 9.79 21.72
N SER A 482 -2.16 10.86 21.42
CA SER A 482 -2.74 11.71 22.46
C SER A 482 -3.82 11.00 23.29
N ALA A 483 -4.49 10.01 22.71
CA ALA A 483 -5.54 9.25 23.40
C ALA A 483 -5.02 8.22 24.42
N LEU A 484 -3.74 7.80 24.28
CA LEU A 484 -3.10 6.86 25.21
C LEU A 484 -2.38 7.52 26.39
N ALA A 485 -2.06 8.80 26.25
CA ALA A 485 -1.43 9.60 27.32
C ALA A 485 -2.48 10.51 27.95
N GLY A 486 -3.52 9.93 28.59
CA GLY A 486 -4.54 10.69 29.25
C GLY A 486 -3.94 11.85 30.08
N ALA A 487 -4.31 13.06 29.77
CA ALA A 487 -4.50 14.23 30.60
C ALA A 487 -4.31 15.51 29.78
N GLU A 488 -5.38 16.30 29.76
CA GLU A 488 -5.42 17.75 29.72
C GLU A 488 -4.38 18.50 28.86
N ALA A 489 -4.80 18.93 27.69
CA ALA A 489 -4.35 20.19 27.13
C ALA A 489 -5.54 20.90 26.48
N ALA A 490 -5.99 21.94 27.19
CA ALA A 490 -7.03 22.83 26.73
C ALA A 490 -6.66 23.47 25.40
N PHE A 491 -7.52 23.32 24.40
CA PHE A 491 -7.49 24.13 23.20
C PHE A 491 -8.03 25.53 23.56
N LEU A 492 -7.18 26.51 23.56
CA LEU A 492 -7.55 27.92 23.61
C LEU A 492 -8.17 28.31 22.27
N GLY A 493 -9.46 28.61 22.31
CA GLY A 493 -10.19 29.18 21.20
C GLY A 493 -9.71 30.60 20.89
N VAL A 494 -9.49 30.88 19.61
CA VAL A 494 -9.43 32.25 19.12
C VAL A 494 -10.80 32.58 18.56
N ALA A 495 -11.55 33.36 19.29
CA ALA A 495 -12.76 34.00 18.83
C ALA A 495 -12.36 35.20 17.93
N GLY A 496 -12.70 35.13 16.67
CA GLY A 496 -12.67 36.26 15.72
C GLY A 496 -14.09 36.64 15.34
N ALA A 497 -14.55 37.76 15.84
CA ALA A 497 -15.84 38.35 15.54
C ALA A 497 -15.89 38.88 14.11
N GLY A 498 -16.98 38.62 13.39
CA GLY A 498 -17.27 39.21 12.10
C GLY A 498 -18.61 38.73 11.56
N GLY A 499 -19.70 39.35 12.00
CA GLY A 499 -21.06 39.06 11.61
C GLY A 499 -21.34 39.40 10.14
N GLY A 500 -22.08 38.55 9.50
CA GLY A 500 -22.69 38.73 8.20
C GLY A 500 -23.65 37.56 7.95
N GLY A 501 -24.86 37.70 8.53
CA GLY A 501 -25.93 36.75 8.32
C GLY A 501 -26.37 36.78 6.85
N VAL A 502 -26.07 35.73 6.11
CA VAL A 502 -26.67 35.43 4.81
C VAL A 502 -27.85 34.51 5.06
N THR A 503 -29.06 35.10 5.02
CA THR A 503 -30.30 34.35 4.97
C THR A 503 -30.38 33.57 3.67
N TRP A 504 -30.40 32.25 3.76
CA TRP A 504 -30.52 31.34 2.65
C TRP A 504 -31.98 31.30 2.13
N ALA A 505 -32.33 32.19 1.19
CA ALA A 505 -33.57 32.09 0.45
C ALA A 505 -33.40 31.11 -0.71
N SER A 506 -34.09 30.00 -0.56
CA SER A 506 -34.64 29.05 -1.57
C SER A 506 -33.91 28.99 -2.93
N ALA A 507 -32.88 28.16 -3.03
CA ALA A 507 -32.50 27.56 -4.31
C ALA A 507 -33.30 26.24 -4.49
N PRO A 508 -33.67 25.85 -5.73
CA PRO A 508 -34.38 24.61 -5.94
C PRO A 508 -33.48 23.44 -5.56
N THR A 509 -33.82 22.82 -4.46
CA THR A 509 -33.20 21.59 -3.95
C THR A 509 -33.49 20.52 -4.99
N MET A 510 -32.43 19.94 -5.59
CA MET A 510 -32.56 18.62 -6.18
C MET A 510 -32.95 17.70 -5.02
N ALA A 511 -34.23 17.34 -4.92
CA ALA A 511 -34.75 16.50 -3.87
C ALA A 511 -34.14 15.10 -4.04
N LEU A 512 -33.15 14.80 -3.21
CA LEU A 512 -32.84 13.40 -2.90
C LEU A 512 -34.12 12.80 -2.27
N PRO A 513 -34.48 11.56 -2.56
CA PRO A 513 -35.73 11.00 -2.06
C PRO A 513 -35.76 11.04 -0.53
N VAL A 514 -36.63 11.90 -0.01
CA VAL A 514 -36.89 12.00 1.43
C VAL A 514 -37.84 10.86 1.80
N HIS A 515 -37.29 9.78 2.34
CA HIS A 515 -38.11 8.76 2.99
C HIS A 515 -38.65 9.28 4.32
N ARG A 516 -39.99 9.32 4.46
CA ARG A 516 -40.60 9.53 5.75
C ARG A 516 -40.33 8.32 6.66
N PRO A 517 -39.97 8.50 7.95
CA PRO A 517 -39.73 7.38 8.84
C PRO A 517 -41.07 6.72 9.20
N THR A 518 -41.32 5.58 8.61
CA THR A 518 -42.26 4.60 9.19
C THR A 518 -41.45 3.78 10.18
N VAL A 519 -41.97 3.61 11.39
CA VAL A 519 -41.39 2.78 12.45
C VAL A 519 -41.48 1.30 11.99
N ALA A 520 -40.54 0.93 11.14
CA ALA A 520 -40.32 -0.46 10.73
C ALA A 520 -39.24 -1.07 11.62
N PRO A 521 -39.30 -2.36 11.98
CA PRO A 521 -38.22 -2.97 12.74
C PRO A 521 -36.90 -2.82 12.03
N ALA A 522 -35.85 -2.46 12.76
CA ALA A 522 -34.52 -2.25 12.24
C ALA A 522 -34.04 -3.45 11.40
N ARG A 523 -33.58 -3.20 10.18
CA ARG A 523 -33.14 -4.23 9.24
C ARG A 523 -31.64 -4.09 9.01
N PHE A 524 -30.93 -5.22 8.95
CA PHE A 524 -29.53 -5.23 8.55
C PHE A 524 -29.40 -4.80 7.10
N GLN A 525 -28.39 -3.99 6.82
CA GLN A 525 -28.05 -3.54 5.48
C GLN A 525 -27.61 -4.74 4.63
N ARG A 526 -27.95 -4.71 3.35
CA ARG A 526 -27.49 -5.69 2.37
C ARG A 526 -26.16 -5.21 1.77
N THR A 527 -25.24 -6.15 1.56
CA THR A 527 -24.01 -5.84 0.80
C THR A 527 -24.38 -5.41 -0.61
N PRO A 528 -23.89 -4.25 -1.09
CA PRO A 528 -24.08 -3.85 -2.47
C PRO A 528 -23.53 -4.91 -3.43
N VAL A 529 -24.34 -5.37 -4.36
CA VAL A 529 -23.99 -6.45 -5.30
C VAL A 529 -23.13 -5.94 -6.46
N ASP A 530 -23.09 -4.62 -6.67
CA ASP A 530 -22.46 -3.97 -7.81
C ASP A 530 -21.50 -2.88 -7.34
N GLU A 531 -20.27 -2.83 -7.90
CA GLU A 531 -19.30 -1.78 -7.63
C GLU A 531 -19.82 -0.38 -7.98
N ALA A 532 -20.74 -0.29 -8.96
CA ALA A 532 -21.43 0.96 -9.32
C ALA A 532 -22.31 1.53 -8.20
N ARG A 533 -22.71 0.69 -7.24
CA ARG A 533 -23.56 1.06 -6.08
C ARG A 533 -22.74 1.28 -4.81
N GLY A 534 -21.45 0.94 -4.82
CA GLY A 534 -20.55 1.08 -3.68
C GLY A 534 -19.81 2.41 -3.68
N VAL A 535 -19.55 2.96 -2.50
CA VAL A 535 -18.81 4.22 -2.32
C VAL A 535 -17.30 3.99 -2.22
N ARG A 536 -16.77 2.83 -2.57
CA ARG A 536 -15.32 2.65 -2.65
C ARG A 536 -14.79 3.48 -3.81
N PRO A 537 -13.98 4.53 -3.55
CA PRO A 537 -13.44 5.34 -4.64
C PRO A 537 -12.53 4.46 -5.48
N GLY A 538 -12.77 4.44 -6.79
CA GLY A 538 -11.81 3.99 -7.77
C GLY A 538 -10.55 4.85 -7.74
N PRO A 539 -9.48 4.45 -8.42
CA PRO A 539 -8.26 5.24 -8.53
C PRO A 539 -8.46 6.54 -9.32
N ASP A 540 -9.48 6.63 -10.13
CA ASP A 540 -9.84 7.79 -10.95
C ASP A 540 -11.27 8.24 -10.61
N LEU A 541 -11.37 9.47 -10.10
CA LEU A 541 -12.63 10.12 -9.73
C LEU A 541 -12.99 11.28 -10.66
N ASP A 542 -12.41 11.36 -11.85
CA ASP A 542 -12.63 12.47 -12.78
C ASP A 542 -14.08 12.56 -13.24
N GLU A 543 -14.74 11.42 -13.46
CA GLU A 543 -16.15 11.36 -13.82
C GLU A 543 -17.05 11.83 -12.67
N GLU A 544 -16.78 11.37 -11.45
CA GLU A 544 -17.51 11.78 -10.25
C GLU A 544 -17.32 13.27 -9.96
N ARG A 545 -16.11 13.80 -10.11
CA ARG A 545 -15.84 15.22 -9.96
C ARG A 545 -16.56 16.05 -11.03
N ALA A 546 -16.52 15.58 -12.28
CA ALA A 546 -17.23 16.25 -13.36
C ALA A 546 -18.74 16.26 -13.13
N TRP A 547 -19.29 15.15 -12.62
CA TRP A 547 -20.68 15.09 -12.20
C TRP A 547 -20.96 16.05 -11.04
N PHE A 548 -20.13 16.04 -9.99
CA PHE A 548 -20.26 16.89 -8.82
C PHE A 548 -20.23 18.38 -9.20
N ARG A 549 -19.30 18.81 -10.05
CA ARG A 549 -19.22 20.18 -10.58
C ARG A 549 -20.48 20.60 -11.32
N ARG A 550 -21.06 19.70 -12.10
CA ARG A 550 -22.33 19.99 -12.82
C ARG A 550 -23.51 20.08 -11.87
N ALA A 551 -23.65 19.11 -10.98
CA ALA A 551 -24.79 18.99 -10.08
C ALA A 551 -24.84 20.10 -9.02
N PHE A 552 -23.67 20.52 -8.50
CA PHE A 552 -23.56 21.48 -7.38
C PHE A 552 -22.86 22.79 -7.76
N ARG A 553 -22.89 23.18 -9.03
CA ARG A 553 -22.16 24.34 -9.54
C ARG A 553 -22.36 25.63 -8.73
N ARG A 554 -23.59 25.92 -8.31
CA ARG A 554 -23.93 27.15 -7.54
C ARG A 554 -23.39 27.05 -6.12
N GLN A 555 -23.54 25.92 -5.49
CA GLN A 555 -23.08 25.68 -4.11
C GLN A 555 -21.55 25.69 -4.03
N ILE A 556 -20.89 25.11 -5.02
CA ILE A 556 -19.42 25.15 -5.12
C ILE A 556 -18.95 26.59 -5.24
N ALA A 557 -19.54 27.38 -6.12
CA ALA A 557 -19.18 28.80 -6.29
C ALA A 557 -19.39 29.62 -5.00
N ALA A 558 -20.42 29.30 -4.21
CA ALA A 558 -20.69 30.00 -2.97
C ALA A 558 -19.71 29.62 -1.83
N LEU A 559 -19.21 28.38 -1.81
CA LEU A 559 -18.37 27.86 -0.71
C LEU A 559 -16.88 27.88 -1.01
N ALA A 560 -16.48 28.01 -2.28
CA ALA A 560 -15.08 27.85 -2.71
C ALA A 560 -14.11 28.77 -1.98
N ALA A 561 -14.47 30.05 -1.78
CA ALA A 561 -13.61 31.02 -1.08
C ALA A 561 -13.43 30.68 0.41
N ASP A 562 -14.48 30.21 1.05
CA ASP A 562 -14.42 29.81 2.47
C ASP A 562 -13.63 28.53 2.66
N VAL A 563 -13.85 27.54 1.80
CA VAL A 563 -13.10 26.28 1.83
C VAL A 563 -11.63 26.52 1.52
N ALA A 564 -11.31 27.36 0.53
CA ALA A 564 -9.92 27.72 0.23
C ALA A 564 -9.22 28.38 1.44
N ARG A 565 -9.93 29.24 2.18
CA ARG A 565 -9.40 29.86 3.40
C ARG A 565 -9.15 28.83 4.50
N VAL A 566 -10.04 27.85 4.65
CA VAL A 566 -9.85 26.74 5.60
C VAL A 566 -8.65 25.88 5.22
N LEU A 567 -8.51 25.53 3.94
CA LEU A 567 -7.36 24.74 3.47
C LEU A 567 -6.04 25.50 3.69
N ALA A 568 -6.00 26.80 3.40
CA ALA A 568 -4.82 27.64 3.64
C ALA A 568 -4.45 27.77 5.13
N ALA A 569 -5.46 27.74 6.03
CA ALA A 569 -5.24 27.77 7.46
C ALA A 569 -4.77 26.41 8.03
N HIS A 570 -4.90 25.33 7.29
CA HIS A 570 -4.56 23.97 7.71
C HIS A 570 -3.55 23.34 6.74
N PRO A 571 -2.26 23.67 6.81
CA PRO A 571 -1.23 23.21 5.87
C PRO A 571 -1.00 21.68 5.89
N ALA A 572 -1.63 20.97 6.81
CA ALA A 572 -1.64 19.50 6.83
C ALA A 572 -2.67 18.90 5.86
N LEU A 573 -3.60 19.70 5.34
CA LEU A 573 -4.56 19.28 4.32
C LEU A 573 -3.96 19.51 2.93
N PRO A 574 -4.32 18.67 1.94
CA PRO A 574 -3.90 18.88 0.56
C PRO A 574 -4.35 20.23 0.02
N ASP A 575 -3.54 20.83 -0.82
CA ASP A 575 -3.84 22.03 -1.57
C ASP A 575 -4.07 21.70 -3.07
N GLY A 576 -4.57 22.67 -3.84
CA GLY A 576 -4.86 22.53 -5.26
C GLY A 576 -6.35 22.43 -5.59
N ALA A 577 -6.65 22.48 -6.89
CA ALA A 577 -8.03 22.52 -7.40
C ALA A 577 -8.85 21.29 -7.00
N ASP A 578 -8.25 20.11 -7.06
CA ASP A 578 -8.89 18.84 -6.71
C ASP A 578 -9.21 18.77 -5.21
N ALA A 579 -8.26 19.18 -4.39
CA ALA A 579 -8.45 19.23 -2.93
C ALA A 579 -9.57 20.18 -2.54
N LEU A 580 -9.65 21.33 -3.21
CA LEU A 580 -10.74 22.32 -3.01
C LEU A 580 -12.11 21.72 -3.35
N GLU A 581 -12.23 20.98 -4.44
CA GLU A 581 -13.47 20.33 -4.85
C GLU A 581 -13.90 19.25 -3.86
N TYR A 582 -12.98 18.39 -3.42
CA TYR A 582 -13.26 17.34 -2.44
C TYR A 582 -13.59 17.91 -1.06
N ALA A 583 -12.86 18.91 -0.58
CA ALA A 583 -13.18 19.58 0.68
C ALA A 583 -14.55 20.30 0.60
N THR A 584 -14.91 20.87 -0.55
CA THR A 584 -16.22 21.46 -0.80
C THR A 584 -17.32 20.39 -0.76
N ALA A 585 -17.07 19.18 -1.31
CA ALA A 585 -18.02 18.07 -1.22
C ALA A 585 -18.26 17.63 0.24
N VAL A 586 -17.20 17.53 1.05
CA VAL A 586 -17.32 17.25 2.49
C VAL A 586 -18.15 18.34 3.15
N ARG A 587 -17.83 19.61 2.95
CA ARG A 587 -18.58 20.71 3.56
C ARG A 587 -20.06 20.72 3.18
N LEU A 588 -20.38 20.43 1.92
CA LEU A 588 -21.77 20.25 1.48
C LEU A 588 -22.47 19.09 2.16
N TYR A 589 -21.78 17.96 2.31
CA TYR A 589 -22.30 16.81 3.02
C TYR A 589 -22.60 17.12 4.49
N LEU A 590 -21.82 17.95 5.15
CA LEU A 590 -22.02 18.37 6.55
C LEU A 590 -23.23 19.30 6.74
N THR A 591 -23.78 19.86 5.66
CA THR A 591 -25.00 20.68 5.66
C THR A 591 -26.26 19.86 5.35
N ALA A 592 -27.41 20.52 5.28
CA ALA A 592 -28.67 19.89 4.88
C ALA A 592 -28.62 19.25 3.47
N ALA A 593 -27.67 19.64 2.59
CA ALA A 593 -27.48 19.00 1.30
C ALA A 593 -27.03 17.52 1.40
N GLY A 594 -26.47 17.13 2.54
CA GLY A 594 -26.10 15.74 2.83
C GLY A 594 -27.21 14.92 3.48
N ASP A 595 -28.37 15.52 3.79
CA ASP A 595 -29.46 14.79 4.41
C ASP A 595 -30.01 13.71 3.46
N GLY A 596 -30.24 12.54 3.98
CA GLY A 596 -30.70 11.38 3.21
C GLY A 596 -29.64 10.62 2.41
N VAL A 597 -28.43 11.16 2.24
CA VAL A 597 -27.32 10.49 1.51
C VAL A 597 -27.02 9.14 2.15
N ASP A 598 -26.85 9.12 3.46
CA ASP A 598 -26.53 7.89 4.20
C ASP A 598 -27.62 6.83 4.08
N GLN A 599 -28.89 7.25 4.14
CA GLN A 599 -30.02 6.35 3.98
C GLN A 599 -30.11 5.78 2.56
N ALA A 600 -29.87 6.62 1.54
CA ALA A 600 -29.86 6.18 0.14
C ALA A 600 -28.73 5.17 -0.12
N LEU A 601 -27.54 5.41 0.43
CA LEU A 601 -26.41 4.47 0.35
C LEU A 601 -26.73 3.14 1.05
N ARG A 602 -27.31 3.18 2.26
CA ARG A 602 -27.73 1.99 3.03
C ARG A 602 -28.82 1.18 2.34
N SER A 603 -29.63 1.83 1.51
CA SER A 603 -30.65 1.16 0.69
C SER A 603 -30.08 0.51 -0.56
N ALA A 604 -28.84 0.77 -0.91
CA ALA A 604 -28.16 0.31 -2.12
C ALA A 604 -28.89 0.71 -3.43
N GLU A 605 -29.57 1.85 -3.44
CA GLU A 605 -30.26 2.39 -4.60
C GLU A 605 -29.28 3.11 -5.53
N PRO A 606 -29.34 2.92 -6.85
CA PRO A 606 -28.52 3.67 -7.78
C PRO A 606 -29.03 5.13 -7.87
N GLY A 607 -28.10 6.11 -7.90
CA GLY A 607 -28.50 7.51 -8.03
C GLY A 607 -27.34 8.49 -7.89
N GLY A 608 -27.64 9.78 -8.04
CA GLY A 608 -26.66 10.86 -7.94
C GLY A 608 -25.97 11.00 -6.58
N HIS A 609 -26.49 10.37 -5.53
CA HIS A 609 -25.85 10.31 -4.21
C HIS A 609 -24.56 9.47 -4.21
N VAL A 610 -24.38 8.50 -5.12
CA VAL A 610 -23.18 7.68 -5.20
C VAL A 610 -21.96 8.48 -5.65
N PRO A 611 -21.94 9.18 -6.81
CA PRO A 611 -20.80 10.04 -7.18
C PRO A 611 -20.57 11.17 -6.18
N PHE A 612 -21.61 11.75 -5.57
CA PHE A 612 -21.44 12.72 -4.50
C PHE A 612 -20.72 12.11 -3.28
N ALA A 613 -21.18 10.95 -2.79
CA ALA A 613 -20.58 10.27 -1.66
C ALA A 613 -19.13 9.83 -1.92
N ARG A 614 -18.79 9.49 -3.17
CA ARG A 614 -17.39 9.18 -3.55
C ARG A 614 -16.49 10.43 -3.45
N CYS A 615 -16.97 11.59 -3.89
CA CYS A 615 -16.26 12.85 -3.68
C CYS A 615 -16.11 13.20 -2.19
N VAL A 616 -17.17 13.01 -1.39
CA VAL A 616 -17.12 13.20 0.07
C VAL A 616 -16.10 12.25 0.70
N ALA A 617 -16.11 10.96 0.36
CA ALA A 617 -15.16 9.99 0.88
C ALA A 617 -13.71 10.35 0.52
N ALA A 618 -13.46 10.83 -0.69
CA ALA A 618 -12.14 11.32 -1.10
C ALA A 618 -11.69 12.52 -0.28
N GLY A 619 -12.57 13.50 -0.08
CA GLY A 619 -12.26 14.71 0.70
C GLY A 619 -12.16 14.47 2.21
N THR A 620 -12.76 13.39 2.71
CA THR A 620 -12.67 13.02 4.13
C THR A 620 -11.36 12.32 4.47
N ARG A 621 -10.74 11.60 3.54
CA ARG A 621 -9.49 10.84 3.77
C ARG A 621 -8.32 11.64 4.32
N PRO A 622 -8.01 12.85 3.83
CA PRO A 622 -6.89 13.64 4.36
C PRO A 622 -7.19 14.31 5.69
N LEU A 623 -8.43 14.29 6.19
CA LEU A 623 -8.79 14.89 7.47
C LEU A 623 -8.11 14.15 8.64
N PRO A 624 -7.90 14.83 9.78
CA PRO A 624 -7.29 14.22 10.96
C PRO A 624 -8.04 12.98 11.43
N VAL A 625 -7.30 11.95 11.81
CA VAL A 625 -7.84 10.69 12.34
C VAL A 625 -8.24 10.88 13.79
N HIS A 626 -9.40 10.37 14.18
CA HIS A 626 -9.79 10.19 15.58
C HIS A 626 -9.53 8.74 16.01
N SER A 627 -8.68 8.57 17.00
CA SER A 627 -8.46 7.28 17.66
C SER A 627 -8.96 7.35 19.10
N GLY A 628 -9.94 6.53 19.45
CA GLY A 628 -10.51 6.53 20.78
C GLY A 628 -12.02 6.30 20.80
N VAL A 629 -12.65 6.64 21.93
CA VAL A 629 -14.10 6.48 22.11
C VAL A 629 -14.84 7.52 21.29
N THR A 630 -15.87 7.12 20.58
CA THR A 630 -16.84 8.02 19.95
C THR A 630 -18.24 7.65 20.38
N TYR A 631 -19.16 8.62 20.30
CA TYR A 631 -20.50 8.55 20.85
C TYR A 631 -21.55 8.74 19.78
N ALA A 632 -22.59 7.93 19.85
CA ALA A 632 -23.82 8.06 19.11
C ALA A 632 -24.99 7.55 20.00
N ALA A 633 -26.21 7.70 19.53
CA ALA A 633 -27.41 7.16 20.20
C ALA A 633 -28.25 6.37 19.20
N ALA A 634 -29.19 5.58 19.68
CA ALA A 634 -30.15 4.89 18.84
C ALA A 634 -31.47 4.62 19.55
N ASP A 635 -32.57 4.60 18.79
CA ASP A 635 -33.85 4.07 19.22
C ASP A 635 -33.94 2.61 18.79
N LEU A 636 -33.83 1.67 19.75
CA LEU A 636 -33.76 0.25 19.48
C LEU A 636 -34.72 -0.51 20.41
N THR A 637 -35.51 -1.38 19.81
CA THR A 637 -36.30 -2.33 20.60
C THR A 637 -35.39 -3.40 21.23
N ARG A 638 -35.89 -4.04 22.33
CA ARG A 638 -35.19 -5.21 22.91
C ARG A 638 -34.98 -6.34 21.88
N ALA A 639 -35.92 -6.50 20.94
CA ALA A 639 -35.77 -7.48 19.86
C ALA A 639 -34.63 -7.12 18.92
N ASP A 640 -34.44 -5.82 18.62
CA ASP A 640 -33.32 -5.35 17.78
C ASP A 640 -31.99 -5.58 18.48
N LEU A 641 -31.89 -5.26 19.75
CA LEU A 641 -30.68 -5.50 20.55
C LEU A 641 -30.26 -6.98 20.57
N ARG A 642 -31.25 -7.89 20.74
CA ARG A 642 -31.02 -9.34 20.70
C ARG A 642 -30.52 -9.79 19.32
N ARG A 643 -31.07 -9.24 18.25
CA ARG A 643 -30.62 -9.55 16.89
C ARG A 643 -29.19 -9.02 16.63
N ILE A 644 -28.85 -7.85 17.14
CA ILE A 644 -27.49 -7.28 17.09
C ILE A 644 -26.52 -8.17 17.87
N ALA A 645 -26.88 -8.62 19.07
CA ALA A 645 -26.06 -9.48 19.92
C ALA A 645 -25.69 -10.82 19.25
N GLN A 646 -26.50 -11.30 18.31
CA GLN A 646 -26.23 -12.51 17.53
C GLN A 646 -25.24 -12.27 16.39
N ARG A 647 -24.89 -11.01 16.09
CA ARG A 647 -23.94 -10.65 15.03
C ARG A 647 -22.56 -10.38 15.62
N ARG A 648 -21.54 -10.88 14.96
CA ARG A 648 -20.14 -10.58 15.35
C ARG A 648 -19.66 -9.29 14.71
N VAL A 649 -20.19 -8.92 13.56
CA VAL A 649 -19.77 -7.76 12.75
C VAL A 649 -21.00 -7.10 12.15
N LEU A 650 -20.98 -5.78 12.18
CA LEU A 650 -21.89 -4.88 11.48
C LEU A 650 -21.09 -4.10 10.44
N THR A 651 -21.57 -3.99 9.21
CA THR A 651 -20.93 -3.15 8.16
C THR A 651 -21.88 -2.06 7.76
N ASP A 652 -21.44 -0.80 7.84
CA ASP A 652 -22.22 0.35 7.39
C ASP A 652 -21.84 0.76 5.97
N TRP A 653 -22.79 0.72 5.06
CA TRP A 653 -22.60 1.12 3.67
C TRP A 653 -22.88 2.60 3.43
N GLY A 654 -23.42 3.34 4.42
CA GLY A 654 -23.44 4.80 4.47
C GLY A 654 -22.28 5.34 5.30
N PHE A 655 -22.23 6.67 5.45
CA PHE A 655 -21.34 7.27 6.43
C PHE A 655 -21.93 7.09 7.84
N THR A 656 -21.10 6.66 8.79
CA THR A 656 -21.46 6.66 10.19
C THR A 656 -20.98 7.97 10.83
N ASN A 657 -21.89 8.75 11.39
CA ASN A 657 -21.57 9.97 12.13
C ASN A 657 -21.53 9.65 13.63
N ALA A 658 -20.48 10.06 14.31
CA ALA A 658 -20.32 9.96 15.77
C ALA A 658 -19.66 11.23 16.31
N LEU A 659 -19.61 11.36 17.62
CA LEU A 659 -19.02 12.50 18.35
C LEU A 659 -17.74 12.06 19.04
N ALA A 660 -16.71 12.89 19.03
CA ALA A 660 -15.47 12.66 19.79
C ALA A 660 -15.65 12.92 21.28
N GLU A 661 -16.68 13.68 21.66
CA GLU A 661 -16.99 14.07 23.03
C GLU A 661 -18.37 13.56 23.46
N PRO A 662 -18.59 13.25 24.75
CA PRO A 662 -19.89 12.84 25.21
C PRO A 662 -20.95 13.91 24.91
N PRO A 663 -22.09 13.57 24.31
CA PRO A 663 -23.18 14.54 24.11
C PRO A 663 -23.95 14.83 25.40
N ALA A 664 -24.43 16.07 25.53
CA ALA A 664 -25.32 16.43 26.65
C ALA A 664 -26.70 15.80 26.49
N ASP A 665 -27.24 15.88 25.25
CA ASP A 665 -28.58 15.38 24.90
C ASP A 665 -28.56 14.86 23.46
N LEU A 666 -28.58 13.55 23.29
CA LEU A 666 -28.94 12.90 22.03
C LEU A 666 -30.25 12.14 22.22
N PRO A 667 -31.19 12.22 21.26
CA PRO A 667 -32.39 11.41 21.33
C PRO A 667 -32.04 9.93 21.13
N GLY A 668 -32.67 9.05 21.92
CA GLY A 668 -32.49 7.60 21.84
C GLY A 668 -32.40 6.95 23.21
N ASP A 669 -32.90 5.74 23.34
CA ASP A 669 -32.93 4.95 24.58
C ASP A 669 -31.74 3.97 24.71
N VAL A 670 -30.82 3.96 23.70
CA VAL A 670 -29.59 3.17 23.68
C VAL A 670 -28.39 4.05 23.36
N GLU A 671 -27.41 4.06 24.27
CA GLU A 671 -26.10 4.65 24.03
C GLU A 671 -25.27 3.75 23.11
N VAL A 672 -24.68 4.33 22.08
CA VAL A 672 -23.77 3.63 21.16
C VAL A 672 -22.37 4.19 21.31
N LEU A 673 -21.46 3.41 21.86
CA LEU A 673 -20.05 3.77 21.98
C LEU A 673 -19.24 2.96 20.98
N ILE A 674 -18.41 3.65 20.19
CA ILE A 674 -17.57 3.03 19.18
C ILE A 674 -16.11 3.34 19.47
N TRP A 675 -15.29 2.31 19.62
CA TRP A 675 -13.85 2.47 19.60
C TRP A 675 -13.40 2.70 18.15
N SER A 676 -13.00 3.93 17.85
CA SER A 676 -12.54 4.37 16.54
C SER A 676 -11.04 4.14 16.38
N ALA A 677 -10.62 3.72 15.20
CA ALA A 677 -9.24 3.60 14.76
C ALA A 677 -8.91 4.50 13.55
N THR A 678 -9.88 4.68 12.63
CA THR A 678 -9.66 5.43 11.38
C THR A 678 -10.71 6.51 11.11
N GLY A 679 -11.68 6.70 12.02
CA GLY A 679 -12.67 7.76 11.92
C GLY A 679 -12.03 9.14 11.73
N ARG A 680 -12.68 10.04 11.01
CA ARG A 680 -12.12 11.33 10.59
C ARG A 680 -12.79 12.50 11.27
N CYS A 681 -12.00 13.37 11.91
CA CYS A 681 -12.50 14.61 12.50
C CYS A 681 -12.86 15.62 11.40
N THR A 682 -14.11 16.05 11.35
CA THR A 682 -14.58 17.02 10.33
C THR A 682 -14.52 18.46 10.79
N GLY A 683 -14.12 18.75 12.03
CA GLY A 683 -14.20 20.05 12.67
C GLY A 683 -13.64 21.23 11.86
N ALA A 684 -12.53 21.02 11.12
CA ALA A 684 -11.97 22.06 10.24
C ALA A 684 -12.92 22.48 9.10
N LEU A 685 -13.78 21.56 8.64
CA LEU A 685 -14.72 21.79 7.54
C LEU A 685 -16.16 22.06 8.02
N GLU A 686 -16.44 22.05 9.32
CA GLU A 686 -17.75 22.44 9.86
C GLU A 686 -18.03 23.95 9.66
N THR A 687 -19.30 24.31 9.61
CA THR A 687 -19.74 25.71 9.62
C THR A 687 -19.96 26.22 11.05
N GLY A 688 -20.19 27.50 11.23
CA GLY A 688 -20.42 28.07 12.58
C GLY A 688 -21.53 27.41 13.40
N ASP A 689 -22.54 26.86 12.73
CA ASP A 689 -23.64 26.08 13.35
C ASP A 689 -23.40 24.58 13.30
N GLY A 690 -22.18 24.14 12.94
CA GLY A 690 -21.81 22.74 12.80
C GLY A 690 -21.46 22.07 14.12
N VAL A 691 -20.97 20.85 14.05
CA VAL A 691 -20.59 20.02 15.19
C VAL A 691 -19.07 19.80 15.19
N PRO A 692 -18.27 20.63 15.87
CA PRO A 692 -16.81 20.57 15.83
C PRO A 692 -16.23 19.22 16.24
N SER A 693 -16.89 18.50 17.14
CA SER A 693 -16.49 17.18 17.65
C SER A 693 -16.97 16.02 16.78
N ARG A 694 -17.49 16.26 15.56
CA ARG A 694 -17.95 15.20 14.69
C ARG A 694 -16.79 14.34 14.19
N VAL A 695 -17.00 13.03 14.27
CA VAL A 695 -16.16 11.99 13.69
C VAL A 695 -16.96 11.25 12.61
N LEU A 696 -16.41 11.14 11.43
CA LEU A 696 -17.05 10.53 10.27
C LEU A 696 -16.32 9.23 9.90
N PHE A 697 -17.06 8.12 9.87
CA PHE A 697 -16.56 6.85 9.32
C PHE A 697 -17.01 6.70 7.87
N LEU A 698 -16.12 6.17 7.06
CA LEU A 698 -16.38 6.02 5.62
C LEU A 698 -17.36 4.87 5.32
N PRO A 699 -18.12 4.94 4.22
CA PRO A 699 -18.96 3.84 3.77
C PRO A 699 -18.15 2.55 3.56
N GLY A 700 -18.72 1.44 4.02
CA GLY A 700 -18.06 0.13 4.01
C GLY A 700 -17.24 -0.16 5.26
N THR A 701 -17.21 0.76 6.24
CA THR A 701 -16.56 0.49 7.55
C THR A 701 -17.30 -0.63 8.27
N ALA A 702 -16.53 -1.58 8.79
CA ALA A 702 -17.03 -2.72 9.57
C ALA A 702 -16.75 -2.51 11.05
N PHE A 703 -17.66 -2.93 11.90
CA PHE A 703 -17.60 -2.79 13.34
C PHE A 703 -17.81 -4.13 14.03
N ALA A 704 -16.92 -4.52 14.93
CA ALA A 704 -17.12 -5.67 15.82
C ALA A 704 -18.12 -5.30 16.91
N VAL A 705 -19.09 -6.18 17.15
CA VAL A 705 -20.00 -6.07 18.30
C VAL A 705 -19.30 -6.66 19.52
N LEU A 706 -18.93 -5.80 20.47
CA LEU A 706 -18.19 -6.20 21.68
C LEU A 706 -19.16 -6.58 22.82
N GLN A 707 -20.16 -5.72 23.09
CA GLN A 707 -21.12 -5.92 24.14
C GLN A 707 -22.46 -5.27 23.77
N VAL A 708 -23.56 -5.91 24.19
CA VAL A 708 -24.93 -5.40 24.09
C VAL A 708 -25.56 -5.50 25.47
N ARG A 709 -26.10 -4.38 25.96
CA ARG A 709 -26.84 -4.30 27.23
C ARG A 709 -28.24 -3.76 26.95
N GLU A 710 -29.30 -4.50 27.36
CA GLU A 710 -30.67 -4.05 27.25
C GLU A 710 -30.95 -2.91 28.25
N PRO A 711 -31.85 -1.96 27.92
CA PRO A 711 -32.31 -0.92 28.86
C PRO A 711 -32.92 -1.55 30.11
N ALA A 712 -32.57 -0.98 31.28
CA ALA A 712 -33.12 -1.34 32.60
C ALA A 712 -33.79 -0.12 33.26
N ALA A 713 -34.57 -0.35 34.31
CA ALA A 713 -35.22 0.75 35.01
C ALA A 713 -34.21 1.80 35.49
N GLY A 714 -34.25 3.02 34.92
CA GLY A 714 -33.38 4.15 35.25
C GLY A 714 -31.99 4.13 34.55
N ALA A 715 -31.71 3.19 33.63
CA ALA A 715 -30.47 3.16 32.87
C ALA A 715 -30.71 2.93 31.38
N PRO A 716 -30.10 3.69 30.46
CA PRO A 716 -30.21 3.47 29.03
C PRO A 716 -29.60 2.13 28.65
N GLY A 717 -30.07 1.58 27.53
CA GLY A 717 -29.40 0.47 26.87
C GLY A 717 -28.02 0.88 26.42
N ARG A 718 -27.14 -0.10 26.14
CA ARG A 718 -25.81 0.21 25.68
C ARG A 718 -25.31 -0.78 24.62
N LEU A 719 -24.70 -0.24 23.57
CA LEU A 719 -24.05 -0.99 22.51
C LEU A 719 -22.58 -0.56 22.41
N LEU A 720 -21.67 -1.50 22.68
CA LEU A 720 -20.23 -1.26 22.55
C LEU A 720 -19.74 -1.89 21.27
N LEU A 721 -19.13 -1.06 20.42
CA LEU A 721 -18.61 -1.43 19.12
C LEU A 721 -17.11 -1.11 19.02
N ARG A 722 -16.39 -1.83 18.17
CA ARG A 722 -15.04 -1.48 17.74
C ARG A 722 -14.96 -1.43 16.23
N GLU A 723 -14.40 -0.38 15.69
CA GLU A 723 -14.05 -0.31 14.28
C GLU A 723 -13.04 -1.40 13.93
N LEU A 724 -13.31 -2.14 12.84
CA LEU A 724 -12.41 -3.16 12.31
C LEU A 724 -11.50 -2.55 11.25
N SER A 725 -10.19 -2.73 11.43
CA SER A 725 -9.19 -2.39 10.43
C SER A 725 -8.97 -3.56 9.46
N ALA A 726 -8.30 -3.28 8.35
CA ALA A 726 -7.94 -4.32 7.38
C ALA A 726 -7.06 -5.44 7.99
N GLY A 727 -6.37 -5.16 9.09
CA GLY A 727 -5.54 -6.13 9.81
C GLY A 727 -6.29 -7.08 10.76
N ASP A 728 -7.59 -6.87 10.99
CA ASP A 728 -8.41 -7.71 11.88
C ASP A 728 -8.85 -9.07 11.25
N ALA A 729 -8.40 -9.38 10.05
CA ALA A 729 -8.78 -10.60 9.34
C ALA A 729 -8.18 -11.88 9.97
N ALA A 730 -7.10 -11.79 10.75
CA ALA A 730 -6.51 -12.92 11.47
C ALA A 730 -7.28 -13.20 12.78
N ALA A 731 -7.83 -14.41 12.91
CA ALA A 731 -8.72 -14.78 14.01
C ALA A 731 -8.13 -14.56 15.42
N ASP A 732 -6.84 -14.77 15.62
CA ASP A 732 -6.19 -14.65 16.93
C ASP A 732 -5.91 -13.19 17.34
N GLY A 733 -5.64 -12.29 16.36
CA GLY A 733 -5.45 -10.86 16.60
C GLY A 733 -6.74 -10.18 17.01
N ARG A 734 -7.87 -10.57 16.42
CA ARG A 734 -9.17 -9.97 16.62
C ARG A 734 -9.66 -10.06 18.08
N ALA A 735 -9.60 -11.26 18.69
CA ALA A 735 -10.07 -11.47 20.06
C ALA A 735 -9.32 -10.60 21.07
N ARG A 736 -8.02 -10.38 20.84
CA ARG A 736 -7.19 -9.55 21.69
C ARG A 736 -7.51 -8.06 21.56
N TYR A 737 -7.69 -7.55 20.34
CA TYR A 737 -8.08 -6.16 20.11
C TYR A 737 -9.50 -5.88 20.59
N ASP A 738 -10.41 -6.84 20.44
CA ASP A 738 -11.77 -6.75 20.99
C ASP A 738 -11.71 -6.61 22.53
N ALA A 739 -10.88 -7.41 23.21
CA ALA A 739 -10.72 -7.33 24.67
C ALA A 739 -10.12 -5.99 25.13
N LEU A 740 -9.12 -5.45 24.42
CA LEU A 740 -8.50 -4.17 24.73
C LEU A 740 -9.47 -2.99 24.54
N ALA A 741 -10.21 -2.99 23.42
CA ALA A 741 -11.21 -1.98 23.13
C ALA A 741 -12.36 -2.04 24.15
N LEU A 742 -12.83 -3.24 24.50
CA LEU A 742 -13.85 -3.43 25.51
C LEU A 742 -13.41 -2.88 26.87
N ALA A 743 -12.19 -3.22 27.32
CA ALA A 743 -11.63 -2.72 28.58
C ALA A 743 -11.46 -1.19 28.58
N ALA A 744 -11.16 -0.58 27.43
CA ALA A 744 -11.07 0.87 27.29
C ALA A 744 -12.45 1.53 27.36
N LEU A 745 -13.44 0.98 26.66
CA LEU A 745 -14.83 1.44 26.69
C LEU A 745 -15.45 1.27 28.08
N ASP A 746 -15.22 0.15 28.76
CA ASP A 746 -15.70 -0.09 30.12
C ASP A 746 -15.12 0.91 31.14
N ARG A 747 -13.82 1.21 31.06
CA ARG A 747 -13.19 2.24 31.91
C ARG A 747 -13.81 3.61 31.69
N HIS A 748 -14.09 3.91 30.42
CA HIS A 748 -14.72 5.19 30.06
C HIS A 748 -16.12 5.30 30.63
N VAL A 749 -16.89 4.24 30.53
CA VAL A 749 -18.24 4.12 31.13
C VAL A 749 -18.20 4.25 32.69
N ALA A 750 -17.21 3.62 33.33
CA ALA A 750 -17.05 3.64 34.79
C ALA A 750 -16.58 5.02 35.32
N GLY A 751 -15.81 5.78 34.49
CA GLY A 751 -15.34 7.11 34.85
C GLY A 751 -16.41 8.20 34.87
N GLY A 752 -17.61 7.91 34.46
CA GLY A 752 -18.71 8.88 34.32
C GLY A 752 -18.50 9.84 33.14
N ALA A 753 -19.55 10.14 32.39
CA ALA A 753 -19.47 11.18 31.38
C ALA A 753 -19.33 12.54 32.10
N GLY A 754 -18.29 13.31 31.75
CA GLY A 754 -18.17 14.71 32.10
C GLY A 754 -19.39 15.53 31.62
N PRO A 755 -19.46 16.84 31.89
CA PRO A 755 -20.53 17.68 31.35
C PRO A 755 -20.54 17.54 29.81
N GLY A 756 -21.66 17.02 29.30
CA GLY A 756 -21.78 16.72 27.87
C GLY A 756 -21.77 17.97 26.99
N THR A 757 -21.27 17.84 25.78
CA THR A 757 -21.27 18.91 24.76
C THR A 757 -22.66 18.98 24.10
N PRO A 758 -23.31 20.17 24.04
CA PRO A 758 -24.61 20.29 23.36
C PRO A 758 -24.48 20.10 21.87
N VAL A 759 -25.39 19.30 21.29
CA VAL A 759 -25.48 19.07 19.84
C VAL A 759 -26.63 19.88 19.27
N PRO A 760 -26.42 20.70 18.21
CA PRO A 760 -27.52 21.42 17.56
C PRO A 760 -28.65 20.47 17.15
N PRO A 761 -29.94 20.81 17.46
CA PRO A 761 -31.05 19.89 17.17
C PRO A 761 -31.18 19.49 15.68
N ALA A 762 -30.81 20.38 14.77
CA ALA A 762 -30.78 20.10 13.34
C ALA A 762 -29.76 19.02 12.96
N ALA A 763 -28.62 18.97 13.67
CA ALA A 763 -27.56 17.99 13.43
C ALA A 763 -27.75 16.70 14.24
N ALA A 764 -28.47 16.73 15.36
CA ALA A 764 -28.62 15.60 16.29
C ALA A 764 -29.12 14.31 15.61
N ARG A 765 -30.02 14.44 14.62
CA ARG A 765 -30.55 13.28 13.87
C ARG A 765 -29.50 12.46 13.15
N ARG A 766 -28.34 13.06 12.80
CA ARG A 766 -27.25 12.36 12.11
C ARG A 766 -26.41 11.47 13.01
N PHE A 767 -26.52 11.69 14.33
CA PHE A 767 -25.83 10.90 15.36
C PHE A 767 -26.77 9.84 15.97
N VAL A 768 -27.97 9.69 15.41
CA VAL A 768 -28.93 8.67 15.85
C VAL A 768 -28.97 7.54 14.83
N GLY A 769 -28.54 6.37 15.25
CA GLY A 769 -28.53 5.16 14.45
C GLY A 769 -27.41 4.20 14.84
N VAL A 770 -27.53 2.97 14.37
CA VAL A 770 -26.51 1.93 14.57
C VAL A 770 -25.85 1.63 13.24
N PRO A 771 -24.50 1.61 13.16
CA PRO A 771 -23.81 1.16 11.97
C PRO A 771 -24.32 -0.20 11.49
N GLY A 772 -24.56 -0.35 10.19
CA GLY A 772 -25.04 -1.61 9.61
C GLY A 772 -26.55 -1.89 9.72
N LEU A 773 -27.32 -0.97 10.33
CA LEU A 773 -28.79 -1.00 10.34
C LEU A 773 -29.40 0.09 9.43
N ARG A 774 -30.63 -0.15 8.95
CA ARG A 774 -31.44 0.79 8.16
C ARG A 774 -32.86 0.88 8.66
#